data_aa6c33fc482875ec4badc2922134b534
#
_entry.id   aa6c33fc482875ec4badc2922134b534
#
_cell.length_a   1.000
_cell.length_b   1.000
_cell.length_c   1.000
_cell.angle_alpha   90.00
_cell.angle_beta   90.00
_cell.angle_gamma   90.00
#
_symmetry.space_group_name_H-M   'P 1'
#
loop_
_entity.id
_entity.type
_entity.pdbx_description
1 polymer ?
#
loop_
_entity_poly.entity_id
_entity_poly.type
_entity_poly.pdbx_seq_one_letter_code
_entity_poly.pdbx_strand_id
1 'polypeptide(L)'
;MAPRSPFATITTEGGLLSSDLLARLARQPNSLSGTSPDDYHLVSGRRLRDAINRSWTELQGAWTTFATELAKLPAGERATTVTRERWLLPLFAELGFGRLQRASAITVTGREYPISHLWGAVPIHLLGADVQLDRRTKGVAGAATSAPSSMVQELLNRSEDHLWAILSNGRRLRILRDNTSLTRASYVEFDLEAMFAGQVFTDFAVLWMVCHESRFEAEQPEQCWLERWIGEARQQGVRALDTLRMGFEKAITVLGSGFLTHPANAELRERLRDGKLSVENYHRQVLRLVYRLVFLLVAEDRDLFHPPATSDQARQRYARYYSLGRVRDHARRHRGTRHSDLFESLAPVFVALGANGIAKIGVPALGSFLWSPDACPDLDAAALSNNDLLEAVRHLAYTEQDRALQRVDFANLGPEELGSVYESLLELHPRIEINAARFELFAVAGNERKSTGSYYTPTSLIAALLDEALDPLLDEAEDAPDPQAAILSIKVLDPACGSGHFLTAAARRIAARLASVDTGELNPTPEAIRHALRRVVGRCVYGIDLNPMAAELAKVNLWLDAVEPGLPLSFLDHHVVCGNGLIGTNPRLIAEGIPDEAFKPIEGDDKATVAAWQGLIVKIATESQKAAATLFTTTERGYAAAPVTAQESRGEGTAKTRHAVFNTA
;
A
#
# COMPACT_ATOMS: atom_id res chain seq x y z
N MET A 1 -18.07 -15.05 -8.69
CA MET A 1 -16.92 -14.24 -8.26
C MET A 1 -16.19 -13.77 -9.51
N ALA A 2 -16.09 -12.47 -9.78
CA ALA A 2 -15.11 -12.00 -10.75
C ALA A 2 -13.71 -12.23 -10.12
N PRO A 3 -12.72 -12.73 -10.84
CA PRO A 3 -11.39 -12.94 -10.30
C PRO A 3 -10.82 -11.60 -9.83
N ARG A 4 -10.33 -11.55 -8.60
CA ARG A 4 -9.71 -10.37 -7.97
C ARG A 4 -8.40 -9.97 -8.65
N SER A 5 -7.73 -10.92 -9.26
CA SER A 5 -6.56 -10.82 -10.14
C SER A 5 -6.95 -11.35 -11.52
N PRO A 6 -6.29 -10.94 -12.62
CA PRO A 6 -6.43 -11.61 -13.91
C PRO A 6 -6.04 -13.09 -13.83
N PHE A 7 -5.37 -13.50 -12.75
CA PHE A 7 -4.88 -14.84 -12.47
C PHE A 7 -5.52 -15.41 -11.21
N ALA A 8 -5.82 -16.70 -11.24
CA ALA A 8 -6.39 -17.44 -10.12
C ALA A 8 -5.30 -17.97 -9.15
N THR A 9 -4.09 -18.21 -9.67
CA THR A 9 -3.02 -18.93 -8.98
C THR A 9 -1.67 -18.20 -8.98
N ILE A 10 -1.65 -16.93 -9.43
CA ILE A 10 -0.43 -16.10 -9.45
C ILE A 10 -0.64 -14.89 -8.53
N THR A 11 0.31 -14.68 -7.64
CA THR A 11 0.35 -13.52 -6.74
C THR A 11 1.66 -12.76 -6.94
N THR A 12 1.57 -11.44 -7.04
CA THR A 12 2.73 -10.55 -7.10
C THR A 12 2.80 -9.71 -5.83
N GLU A 13 3.97 -9.62 -5.22
CA GLU A 13 4.23 -8.78 -4.05
C GLU A 13 5.33 -7.78 -4.41
N GLY A 14 5.19 -6.54 -3.93
CA GLY A 14 6.19 -5.49 -4.15
C GLY A 14 6.35 -5.01 -5.59
N GLY A 15 5.46 -5.41 -6.50
CA GLY A 15 5.45 -4.94 -7.89
C GLY A 15 6.63 -5.41 -8.74
N LEU A 16 7.27 -6.55 -8.40
CA LEU A 16 8.43 -7.09 -9.11
C LEU A 16 8.16 -7.27 -10.61
N LEU A 17 7.08 -7.98 -10.94
CA LEU A 17 6.49 -8.02 -12.28
C LEU A 17 5.03 -7.57 -12.15
N SER A 18 4.66 -6.49 -12.82
CA SER A 18 3.30 -5.95 -12.71
C SER A 18 2.25 -6.92 -13.21
N SER A 19 1.07 -6.91 -12.61
CA SER A 19 -0.07 -7.75 -13.06
C SER A 19 -0.44 -7.47 -14.52
N ASP A 20 -0.20 -6.25 -15.01
CA ASP A 20 -0.42 -5.87 -16.41
C ASP A 20 0.59 -6.55 -17.34
N LEU A 21 1.88 -6.55 -16.98
CA LEU A 21 2.92 -7.26 -17.73
C LEU A 21 2.58 -8.76 -17.84
N LEU A 22 2.20 -9.39 -16.72
CA LEU A 22 1.82 -10.80 -16.70
C LEU A 22 0.55 -11.07 -17.53
N ALA A 23 -0.43 -10.15 -17.48
CA ALA A 23 -1.64 -10.24 -18.30
C ALA A 23 -1.35 -10.08 -19.80
N ARG A 24 -0.38 -9.25 -20.18
CA ARG A 24 0.10 -9.11 -21.56
C ARG A 24 0.79 -10.38 -22.02
N LEU A 25 1.66 -10.98 -21.21
CA LEU A 25 2.26 -12.28 -21.48
C LEU A 25 1.20 -13.36 -21.74
N ALA A 26 0.14 -13.39 -20.93
CA ALA A 26 -0.93 -14.38 -21.09
C ALA A 26 -1.77 -14.19 -22.36
N ARG A 27 -2.05 -12.94 -22.74
CA ARG A 27 -3.02 -12.62 -23.82
C ARG A 27 -2.36 -12.31 -25.15
N GLN A 28 -1.23 -11.62 -25.13
CA GLN A 28 -0.55 -11.09 -26.31
C GLN A 28 0.97 -11.16 -26.11
N PRO A 29 1.57 -12.35 -25.97
CA PRO A 29 2.99 -12.48 -25.73
C PRO A 29 3.82 -11.72 -26.77
N ASN A 30 3.42 -11.76 -28.04
CA ASN A 30 4.12 -11.07 -29.14
C ASN A 30 4.17 -9.53 -29.00
N SER A 31 3.47 -8.95 -28.05
CA SER A 31 3.54 -7.51 -27.74
C SER A 31 4.72 -7.13 -26.84
N LEU A 32 5.45 -8.10 -26.32
CA LEU A 32 6.62 -7.93 -25.47
C LEU A 32 7.87 -8.41 -26.20
N SER A 33 8.97 -7.71 -25.99
CA SER A 33 10.29 -8.16 -26.46
C SER A 33 10.70 -9.45 -25.73
N GLY A 34 11.49 -10.29 -26.38
CA GLY A 34 11.96 -11.54 -25.79
C GLY A 34 10.91 -12.65 -25.68
N THR A 35 9.84 -12.60 -26.47
CA THR A 35 8.79 -13.64 -26.48
C THR A 35 8.70 -14.42 -27.80
N SER A 36 9.71 -14.30 -28.66
CA SER A 36 9.82 -15.14 -29.84
C SER A 36 10.21 -16.56 -29.45
N PRO A 37 9.92 -17.58 -30.28
CA PRO A 37 10.37 -18.95 -30.04
C PRO A 37 11.88 -19.07 -29.84
N ASP A 38 12.67 -18.28 -30.59
CA ASP A 38 14.13 -18.28 -30.51
C ASP A 38 14.64 -17.80 -29.16
N ASP A 39 13.93 -16.84 -28.52
CA ASP A 39 14.24 -16.35 -27.19
C ASP A 39 14.03 -17.40 -26.07
N TYR A 40 13.35 -18.50 -26.38
CA TYR A 40 13.15 -19.69 -25.54
C TYR A 40 13.91 -20.91 -26.02
N HIS A 41 14.93 -20.73 -26.84
CA HIS A 41 15.76 -21.82 -27.41
C HIS A 41 14.95 -22.91 -28.12
N LEU A 42 13.78 -22.57 -28.67
CA LEU A 42 12.95 -23.52 -29.38
C LEU A 42 13.50 -23.75 -30.79
N VAL A 43 13.53 -25.03 -31.19
CA VAL A 43 13.98 -25.42 -32.55
C VAL A 43 13.13 -24.70 -33.61
N SER A 44 13.80 -24.20 -34.66
CA SER A 44 13.18 -23.48 -35.77
C SER A 44 11.89 -24.15 -36.27
N GLY A 45 10.83 -23.38 -36.44
CA GLY A 45 9.51 -23.82 -36.84
C GLY A 45 8.56 -24.27 -35.72
N ARG A 46 9.02 -24.39 -34.49
CA ARG A 46 8.14 -24.65 -33.34
C ARG A 46 7.51 -23.35 -32.83
N ARG A 47 6.20 -23.41 -32.51
CA ARG A 47 5.49 -22.29 -31.89
C ARG A 47 5.62 -22.36 -30.38
N LEU A 48 5.77 -21.20 -29.72
CA LEU A 48 5.83 -21.09 -28.26
C LEU A 48 4.65 -21.80 -27.57
N ARG A 49 3.44 -21.59 -28.10
CA ARG A 49 2.20 -22.21 -27.56
C ARG A 49 2.26 -23.74 -27.60
N ASP A 50 2.85 -24.34 -28.64
CA ASP A 50 2.93 -25.78 -28.76
C ASP A 50 3.92 -26.39 -27.75
N ALA A 51 5.02 -25.68 -27.47
CA ALA A 51 5.96 -26.05 -26.42
C ALA A 51 5.28 -26.01 -25.04
N ILE A 52 4.57 -24.91 -24.70
CA ILE A 52 3.83 -24.75 -23.45
C ILE A 52 2.77 -25.85 -23.28
N ASN A 53 2.00 -26.15 -24.34
CA ASN A 53 0.97 -27.22 -24.30
C ASN A 53 1.58 -28.58 -24.03
N ARG A 54 2.73 -28.90 -24.64
CA ARG A 54 3.44 -30.16 -24.41
C ARG A 54 3.88 -30.27 -22.95
N SER A 55 4.60 -29.25 -22.46
CA SER A 55 5.05 -29.22 -21.07
C SER A 55 3.88 -29.31 -20.07
N TRP A 56 2.74 -28.67 -20.38
CA TRP A 56 1.53 -28.80 -19.58
C TRP A 56 1.04 -30.24 -19.46
N THR A 57 0.98 -30.97 -20.59
CA THR A 57 0.50 -32.33 -20.61
C THR A 57 1.42 -33.28 -19.83
N GLU A 58 2.73 -33.16 -20.00
CA GLU A 58 3.73 -33.93 -19.26
C GLU A 58 3.66 -33.67 -17.76
N LEU A 59 3.56 -32.39 -17.38
CA LEU A 59 3.54 -32.00 -15.98
C LEU A 59 2.23 -32.33 -15.27
N GLN A 60 1.10 -32.42 -15.96
CA GLN A 60 -0.13 -32.95 -15.35
C GLN A 60 0.02 -34.41 -14.90
N GLY A 61 0.70 -35.23 -15.69
CA GLY A 61 1.03 -36.60 -15.32
C GLY A 61 1.97 -36.68 -14.11
N ALA A 62 3.02 -35.87 -14.12
CA ALA A 62 3.96 -35.77 -13.00
C ALA A 62 3.28 -35.28 -11.71
N TRP A 63 2.41 -34.27 -11.77
CA TRP A 63 1.62 -33.76 -10.65
C TRP A 63 0.71 -34.84 -10.05
N THR A 64 -0.02 -35.58 -10.89
CA THR A 64 -0.92 -36.65 -10.45
C THR A 64 -0.15 -37.75 -9.71
N THR A 65 1.02 -38.13 -10.23
CA THR A 65 1.92 -39.11 -9.60
C THR A 65 2.42 -38.59 -8.25
N PHE A 66 2.91 -37.34 -8.21
CA PHE A 66 3.39 -36.69 -6.99
C PHE A 66 2.30 -36.59 -5.92
N ALA A 67 1.11 -36.10 -6.27
CA ALA A 67 -0.01 -35.97 -5.33
C ALA A 67 -0.43 -37.34 -4.75
N THR A 68 -0.40 -38.38 -5.58
CA THR A 68 -0.73 -39.74 -5.14
C THR A 68 0.33 -40.31 -4.19
N GLU A 69 1.61 -40.11 -4.47
CA GLU A 69 2.71 -40.58 -3.62
C GLU A 69 2.77 -39.76 -2.32
N LEU A 70 2.56 -38.46 -2.39
CA LEU A 70 2.50 -37.58 -1.21
C LEU A 70 1.40 -38.00 -0.23
N ALA A 71 0.22 -38.38 -0.75
CA ALA A 71 -0.90 -38.83 0.06
C ALA A 71 -0.66 -40.19 0.75
N LYS A 72 0.31 -40.98 0.27
CA LYS A 72 0.69 -42.28 0.85
C LYS A 72 1.79 -42.17 1.92
N LEU A 73 2.42 -40.99 2.06
CA LEU A 73 3.49 -40.82 3.04
C LEU A 73 2.96 -41.00 4.46
N PRO A 74 3.64 -41.79 5.31
CA PRO A 74 3.30 -41.92 6.72
C PRO A 74 3.34 -40.57 7.45
N ALA A 75 2.50 -40.43 8.48
CA ALA A 75 2.50 -39.24 9.31
C ALA A 75 3.87 -39.05 9.97
N GLY A 76 4.48 -37.87 9.74
CA GLY A 76 5.80 -37.51 10.28
C GLY A 76 6.99 -37.84 9.37
N GLU A 77 6.78 -38.50 8.24
CA GLU A 77 7.83 -38.67 7.23
C GLU A 77 8.01 -37.42 6.40
N ARG A 78 9.29 -37.11 6.08
CA ARG A 78 9.64 -35.92 5.30
C ARG A 78 9.30 -36.11 3.82
N ALA A 79 8.56 -35.14 3.27
CA ALA A 79 8.16 -35.16 1.86
C ALA A 79 9.26 -34.75 0.88
N THR A 80 10.47 -34.40 1.35
CA THR A 80 11.53 -33.78 0.54
C THR A 80 11.92 -34.58 -0.70
N THR A 81 12.14 -35.89 -0.55
CA THR A 81 12.57 -36.76 -1.66
C THR A 81 11.46 -36.89 -2.70
N VAL A 82 10.25 -37.20 -2.28
CA VAL A 82 9.09 -37.35 -3.18
C VAL A 82 8.81 -36.02 -3.91
N THR A 83 8.80 -34.89 -3.18
CA THR A 83 8.57 -33.57 -3.77
C THR A 83 9.63 -33.22 -4.81
N ARG A 84 10.89 -33.47 -4.51
CA ARG A 84 11.99 -33.14 -5.41
C ARG A 84 12.02 -34.04 -6.64
N GLU A 85 12.02 -35.36 -6.44
CA GLU A 85 12.27 -36.32 -7.53
C GLU A 85 11.05 -36.54 -8.42
N ARG A 86 9.84 -36.56 -7.84
CA ARG A 86 8.61 -36.84 -8.60
C ARG A 86 7.95 -35.61 -9.17
N TRP A 87 8.29 -34.42 -8.67
CA TRP A 87 7.60 -33.20 -9.07
C TRP A 87 8.55 -32.08 -9.49
N LEU A 88 9.41 -31.58 -8.59
CA LEU A 88 10.16 -30.36 -8.90
C LEU A 88 11.24 -30.57 -9.98
N LEU A 89 12.00 -31.65 -9.94
CA LEU A 89 12.99 -31.90 -10.99
C LEU A 89 12.35 -32.10 -12.38
N PRO A 90 11.23 -32.83 -12.56
CA PRO A 90 10.46 -32.83 -13.81
C PRO A 90 9.98 -31.42 -14.21
N LEU A 91 9.47 -30.61 -13.27
CA LEU A 91 9.04 -29.23 -13.55
C LEU A 91 10.18 -28.39 -14.10
N PHE A 92 11.35 -28.39 -13.45
CA PHE A 92 12.50 -27.64 -13.90
C PHE A 92 13.09 -28.16 -15.23
N ALA A 93 13.00 -29.46 -15.50
CA ALA A 93 13.38 -30.00 -16.79
C ALA A 93 12.49 -29.46 -17.93
N GLU A 94 11.16 -29.39 -17.73
CA GLU A 94 10.21 -28.79 -18.67
C GLU A 94 10.32 -27.26 -18.79
N LEU A 95 10.90 -26.58 -17.79
CA LEU A 95 11.26 -25.16 -17.84
C LEU A 95 12.63 -24.88 -18.46
N GLY A 96 13.29 -25.90 -19.05
CA GLY A 96 14.54 -25.76 -19.77
C GLY A 96 15.81 -25.92 -18.93
N PHE A 97 15.76 -25.95 -17.60
CA PHE A 97 16.95 -26.04 -16.73
C PHE A 97 17.73 -27.33 -16.87
N GLY A 98 17.21 -28.30 -17.59
CA GLY A 98 17.84 -29.60 -17.80
C GLY A 98 18.05 -30.35 -16.47
N ARG A 99 19.25 -30.91 -16.28
CA ARG A 99 19.60 -31.58 -15.03
C ARG A 99 20.19 -30.63 -14.03
N LEU A 100 19.36 -30.18 -13.05
CA LEU A 100 19.81 -29.30 -11.98
C LEU A 100 20.94 -29.94 -11.17
N GLN A 101 22.04 -29.20 -11.02
CA GLN A 101 23.16 -29.63 -10.20
C GLN A 101 22.88 -29.33 -8.72
N ARG A 102 23.20 -30.28 -7.85
CA ARG A 102 23.18 -30.04 -6.40
C ARG A 102 24.29 -29.04 -6.06
N ALA A 103 23.94 -28.02 -5.29
CA ALA A 103 24.89 -27.05 -4.77
C ALA A 103 25.44 -27.52 -3.42
N SER A 104 26.69 -27.17 -3.14
CA SER A 104 27.18 -27.00 -1.79
C SER A 104 26.62 -25.69 -1.24
N ALA A 105 26.67 -25.50 0.11
CA ALA A 105 26.25 -24.24 0.70
C ALA A 105 26.99 -23.06 0.06
N ILE A 106 26.24 -21.98 -0.23
CA ILE A 106 26.81 -20.74 -0.76
C ILE A 106 27.30 -19.91 0.42
N THR A 107 28.57 -19.47 0.39
CA THR A 107 29.15 -18.65 1.45
C THR A 107 29.26 -17.22 0.96
N VAL A 108 28.58 -16.28 1.65
CA VAL A 108 28.66 -14.84 1.38
C VAL A 108 29.03 -14.12 2.68
N THR A 109 30.05 -13.28 2.64
CA THR A 109 30.54 -12.50 3.82
C THR A 109 30.70 -13.34 5.09
N GLY A 110 31.24 -14.58 4.95
CA GLY A 110 31.48 -15.49 6.07
C GLY A 110 30.27 -16.24 6.62
N ARG A 111 29.10 -16.08 6.02
CA ARG A 111 27.88 -16.82 6.36
C ARG A 111 27.54 -17.85 5.29
N GLU A 112 27.18 -19.06 5.74
CA GLU A 112 26.77 -20.15 4.86
C GLU A 112 25.26 -20.20 4.68
N TYR A 113 24.84 -20.30 3.42
CA TYR A 113 23.44 -20.44 3.00
C TYR A 113 23.25 -21.84 2.37
N PRO A 114 22.51 -22.75 3.01
CA PRO A 114 22.31 -24.12 2.55
C PRO A 114 21.32 -24.18 1.39
N ILE A 115 21.71 -23.68 0.23
CA ILE A 115 20.96 -23.75 -1.02
C ILE A 115 21.04 -25.15 -1.62
N SER A 116 19.94 -25.70 -2.11
CA SER A 116 19.89 -27.09 -2.57
C SER A 116 20.46 -27.31 -3.96
N HIS A 117 20.31 -26.34 -4.87
CA HIS A 117 20.74 -26.39 -6.27
C HIS A 117 21.23 -25.03 -6.74
N LEU A 118 22.04 -25.01 -7.77
CA LEU A 118 22.50 -23.81 -8.45
C LEU A 118 22.41 -24.01 -9.96
N TRP A 119 21.96 -22.99 -10.69
CA TRP A 119 21.99 -22.92 -12.13
C TRP A 119 22.59 -21.58 -12.58
N GLY A 120 23.81 -21.63 -13.13
CA GLY A 120 24.57 -20.40 -13.38
C GLY A 120 24.70 -19.54 -12.11
N ALA A 121 24.27 -18.29 -12.21
CA ALA A 121 24.21 -17.34 -11.09
C ALA A 121 22.89 -17.40 -10.30
N VAL A 122 21.99 -18.35 -10.57
CA VAL A 122 20.66 -18.41 -9.96
C VAL A 122 20.60 -19.50 -8.88
N PRO A 123 20.55 -19.15 -7.59
CA PRO A 123 20.27 -20.07 -6.50
C PRO A 123 18.83 -20.64 -6.64
N ILE A 124 18.72 -21.97 -6.56
CA ILE A 124 17.43 -22.66 -6.60
C ILE A 124 17.31 -23.50 -5.33
N HIS A 125 16.37 -23.12 -4.47
CA HIS A 125 16.17 -23.81 -3.20
C HIS A 125 14.89 -24.65 -3.21
N LEU A 126 15.03 -25.97 -3.22
CA LEU A 126 13.95 -26.95 -3.34
C LEU A 126 13.74 -27.65 -2.00
N LEU A 127 12.54 -27.56 -1.47
CA LEU A 127 12.10 -28.10 -0.18
C LEU A 127 11.02 -29.17 -0.33
N GLY A 128 10.67 -29.84 0.75
CA GLY A 128 9.55 -30.78 0.81
C GLY A 128 8.20 -30.05 0.92
N ALA A 129 7.13 -30.69 0.46
CA ALA A 129 5.77 -30.15 0.51
C ALA A 129 5.22 -29.98 1.94
N ASP A 130 5.91 -30.55 2.93
CA ASP A 130 5.64 -30.39 4.36
C ASP A 130 6.26 -29.11 4.96
N VAL A 131 7.06 -28.34 4.19
CA VAL A 131 7.75 -27.13 4.65
C VAL A 131 7.01 -25.88 4.18
N GLN A 132 6.72 -24.98 5.10
CA GLN A 132 6.18 -23.65 4.75
C GLN A 132 7.31 -22.69 4.39
N LEU A 133 7.13 -21.91 3.29
CA LEU A 133 8.17 -21.01 2.79
C LEU A 133 8.47 -19.85 3.75
N ASP A 134 7.48 -19.40 4.51
CA ASP A 134 7.54 -18.23 5.39
C ASP A 134 7.65 -18.58 6.88
N ARG A 135 7.96 -19.86 7.21
CA ARG A 135 8.11 -20.30 8.60
C ARG A 135 9.31 -21.22 8.77
N ARG A 136 9.94 -21.11 9.93
CA ARG A 136 11.01 -22.03 10.32
C ARG A 136 10.48 -23.45 10.47
N THR A 137 11.23 -24.41 9.97
CA THR A 137 10.92 -25.83 10.13
C THR A 137 12.12 -26.54 10.74
N LYS A 138 12.03 -26.87 12.03
CA LYS A 138 13.10 -27.50 12.79
C LYS A 138 13.59 -28.79 12.14
N GLY A 139 14.91 -28.95 12.02
CA GLY A 139 15.53 -30.14 11.45
C GLY A 139 15.50 -30.23 9.92
N VAL A 140 15.15 -29.15 9.20
CA VAL A 140 15.23 -29.09 7.73
C VAL A 140 16.33 -28.13 7.33
N ALA A 141 17.29 -28.60 6.53
CA ALA A 141 18.35 -27.76 5.99
C ALA A 141 17.76 -26.61 5.15
N GLY A 142 18.20 -25.38 5.40
CA GLY A 142 17.65 -24.18 4.74
C GLY A 142 16.28 -23.70 5.25
N ALA A 143 15.78 -24.31 6.35
CA ALA A 143 14.54 -23.89 7.00
C ALA A 143 14.62 -23.94 8.55
N ALA A 144 15.74 -24.42 9.11
CA ALA A 144 15.85 -24.67 10.55
C ALA A 144 16.17 -23.39 11.34
N THR A 145 17.06 -22.55 10.84
CA THR A 145 17.57 -21.34 11.52
C THR A 145 16.77 -20.09 11.16
N SER A 146 16.25 -20.03 9.93
CA SER A 146 15.43 -18.94 9.41
C SER A 146 14.33 -19.49 8.50
N ALA A 147 13.29 -18.69 8.21
CA ALA A 147 12.32 -19.05 7.21
C ALA A 147 13.00 -19.16 5.84
N PRO A 148 12.65 -20.14 4.98
CA PRO A 148 13.27 -20.32 3.67
C PRO A 148 13.27 -19.05 2.81
N SER A 149 12.16 -18.32 2.77
CA SER A 149 12.05 -17.06 2.03
C SER A 149 13.01 -15.99 2.57
N SER A 150 13.11 -15.84 3.88
CA SER A 150 14.03 -14.91 4.53
C SER A 150 15.49 -15.26 4.26
N MET A 151 15.83 -16.54 4.33
CA MET A 151 17.19 -17.02 4.05
C MET A 151 17.61 -16.75 2.59
N VAL A 152 16.75 -17.06 1.63
CA VAL A 152 17.04 -16.84 0.21
C VAL A 152 17.13 -15.33 -0.09
N GLN A 153 16.23 -14.52 0.47
CA GLN A 153 16.27 -13.08 0.30
C GLN A 153 17.53 -12.47 0.91
N GLU A 154 17.93 -12.94 2.09
CA GLU A 154 19.19 -12.50 2.71
C GLU A 154 20.41 -12.84 1.86
N LEU A 155 20.45 -14.04 1.28
CA LEU A 155 21.51 -14.42 0.34
C LEU A 155 21.59 -13.42 -0.82
N LEU A 156 20.46 -13.12 -1.46
CA LEU A 156 20.42 -12.18 -2.58
C LEU A 156 20.87 -10.78 -2.18
N ASN A 157 20.39 -10.27 -1.05
CA ASN A 157 20.70 -8.92 -0.59
C ASN A 157 22.17 -8.73 -0.17
N ARG A 158 22.89 -9.82 0.12
CA ARG A 158 24.30 -9.78 0.52
C ARG A 158 25.26 -10.17 -0.59
N SER A 159 24.78 -10.73 -1.67
CA SER A 159 25.59 -11.24 -2.77
C SER A 159 25.57 -10.27 -3.95
N GLU A 160 26.75 -9.97 -4.47
CA GLU A 160 26.88 -9.22 -5.73
C GLU A 160 26.74 -10.14 -6.96
N ASP A 161 26.89 -11.46 -6.78
CA ASP A 161 26.86 -12.44 -7.87
C ASP A 161 25.45 -12.98 -8.18
N HIS A 162 24.51 -12.82 -7.25
CA HIS A 162 23.19 -13.43 -7.31
C HIS A 162 22.08 -12.39 -7.28
N LEU A 163 21.50 -12.06 -8.41
CA LEU A 163 20.40 -11.08 -8.52
C LEU A 163 19.01 -11.72 -8.37
N TRP A 164 18.86 -12.95 -8.87
CA TRP A 164 17.60 -13.70 -8.89
C TRP A 164 17.75 -15.05 -8.21
N ALA A 165 16.69 -15.52 -7.58
CA ALA A 165 16.60 -16.86 -7.02
C ALA A 165 15.23 -17.48 -7.23
N ILE A 166 15.17 -18.81 -7.19
CA ILE A 166 13.93 -19.58 -7.23
C ILE A 166 13.81 -20.40 -5.94
N LEU A 167 12.65 -20.29 -5.28
CA LEU A 167 12.32 -21.02 -4.07
C LEU A 167 11.04 -21.83 -4.27
N SER A 168 11.05 -23.13 -3.96
CA SER A 168 9.85 -23.94 -4.05
C SER A 168 9.79 -25.06 -3.00
N ASN A 169 8.58 -25.32 -2.51
CA ASN A 169 8.24 -26.50 -1.70
C ASN A 169 7.35 -27.49 -2.48
N GLY A 170 7.24 -27.36 -3.80
CA GLY A 170 6.39 -28.20 -4.65
C GLY A 170 4.91 -27.84 -4.65
N ARG A 171 4.39 -27.18 -3.63
CA ARG A 171 3.03 -26.60 -3.64
C ARG A 171 3.02 -25.17 -4.11
N ARG A 172 4.10 -24.44 -3.81
CA ARG A 172 4.33 -23.05 -4.23
C ARG A 172 5.70 -22.91 -4.85
N LEU A 173 5.80 -22.02 -5.83
CA LEU A 173 7.05 -21.61 -6.44
C LEU A 173 7.12 -20.08 -6.39
N ARG A 174 8.23 -19.56 -5.89
CA ARG A 174 8.53 -18.11 -5.89
C ARG A 174 9.78 -17.83 -6.69
N ILE A 175 9.72 -16.76 -7.46
CA ILE A 175 10.92 -16.08 -7.97
C ILE A 175 11.15 -14.83 -7.12
N LEU A 176 12.37 -14.70 -6.61
CA LEU A 176 12.81 -13.60 -5.75
C LEU A 176 13.92 -12.83 -6.46
N ARG A 177 14.03 -11.55 -6.17
CA ARG A 177 15.09 -10.66 -6.65
C ARG A 177 15.77 -9.98 -5.46
N ASP A 178 17.04 -9.62 -5.61
CA ASP A 178 17.69 -8.67 -4.70
C ASP A 178 16.80 -7.43 -4.52
N ASN A 179 16.54 -7.06 -3.29
CA ASN A 179 15.68 -5.95 -2.92
C ASN A 179 16.36 -4.90 -2.03
N THR A 180 17.68 -4.86 -1.98
CA THR A 180 18.44 -3.87 -1.19
C THR A 180 18.08 -2.43 -1.56
N SER A 181 17.79 -2.19 -2.84
CA SER A 181 17.30 -0.90 -3.35
C SER A 181 15.78 -0.72 -3.27
N LEU A 182 15.03 -1.73 -2.80
CA LEU A 182 13.58 -1.72 -2.71
C LEU A 182 13.14 -1.54 -1.26
N THR A 183 12.15 -0.72 -1.04
CA THR A 183 11.58 -0.47 0.30
C THR A 183 10.61 -1.58 0.76
N ARG A 184 10.39 -2.61 -0.08
CA ARG A 184 9.45 -3.71 0.15
C ARG A 184 10.02 -5.03 -0.34
N ALA A 185 9.66 -6.13 0.33
CA ALA A 185 9.86 -7.47 -0.21
C ALA A 185 9.18 -7.61 -1.57
N SER A 186 9.89 -8.19 -2.54
CA SER A 186 9.42 -8.30 -3.92
C SER A 186 9.59 -9.72 -4.44
N TYR A 187 8.47 -10.36 -4.78
CA TYR A 187 8.48 -11.68 -5.40
C TYR A 187 7.25 -11.92 -6.28
N VAL A 188 7.33 -12.91 -7.14
CA VAL A 188 6.17 -13.49 -7.82
C VAL A 188 5.99 -14.91 -7.31
N GLU A 189 4.80 -15.24 -6.82
CA GLU A 189 4.44 -16.57 -6.33
C GLU A 189 3.42 -17.24 -7.25
N PHE A 190 3.68 -18.49 -7.54
CA PHE A 190 2.78 -19.39 -8.27
C PHE A 190 2.29 -20.47 -7.30
N ASP A 191 0.98 -20.56 -7.09
CA ASP A 191 0.34 -21.64 -6.35
C ASP A 191 0.20 -22.87 -7.28
N LEU A 192 1.22 -23.74 -7.26
CA LEU A 192 1.27 -24.92 -8.10
C LEU A 192 0.15 -25.91 -7.77
N GLU A 193 -0.21 -26.02 -6.47
CA GLU A 193 -1.28 -26.93 -6.04
C GLU A 193 -2.63 -26.49 -6.63
N ALA A 194 -3.00 -25.23 -6.48
CA ALA A 194 -4.23 -24.69 -7.06
C ALA A 194 -4.19 -24.70 -8.60
N MET A 195 -3.04 -24.44 -9.20
CA MET A 195 -2.85 -24.40 -10.66
C MET A 195 -3.09 -25.77 -11.30
N PHE A 196 -2.44 -26.82 -10.80
CA PHE A 196 -2.52 -28.16 -11.38
C PHE A 196 -3.80 -28.90 -10.95
N ALA A 197 -4.24 -28.78 -9.68
CA ALA A 197 -5.51 -29.35 -9.23
C ALA A 197 -6.72 -28.67 -9.89
N GLY A 198 -6.66 -27.36 -10.11
CA GLY A 198 -7.71 -26.56 -10.77
C GLY A 198 -7.62 -26.56 -12.30
N GLN A 199 -6.61 -27.19 -12.89
CA GLN A 199 -6.34 -27.22 -14.33
C GLN A 199 -6.30 -25.82 -14.97
N VAL A 200 -5.61 -24.86 -14.32
CA VAL A 200 -5.56 -23.45 -14.73
C VAL A 200 -4.44 -23.24 -15.77
N PHE A 201 -4.68 -23.66 -17.01
CA PHE A 201 -3.68 -23.60 -18.10
C PHE A 201 -3.16 -22.18 -18.39
N THR A 202 -4.03 -21.16 -18.30
CA THR A 202 -3.61 -19.77 -18.57
C THR A 202 -2.51 -19.30 -17.64
N ASP A 203 -2.63 -19.63 -16.36
CA ASP A 203 -1.67 -19.24 -15.34
C ASP A 203 -0.36 -20.06 -15.48
N PHE A 204 -0.49 -21.36 -15.84
CA PHE A 204 0.66 -22.18 -16.19
C PHE A 204 1.45 -21.61 -17.38
N ALA A 205 0.77 -21.12 -18.40
CA ALA A 205 1.46 -20.52 -19.56
C ALA A 205 2.32 -19.32 -19.12
N VAL A 206 1.84 -18.50 -18.17
CA VAL A 206 2.62 -17.40 -17.59
C VAL A 206 3.79 -17.95 -16.76
N LEU A 207 3.55 -18.95 -15.90
CA LEU A 207 4.62 -19.61 -15.14
C LEU A 207 5.72 -20.09 -16.08
N TRP A 208 5.34 -20.81 -17.14
CA TRP A 208 6.30 -21.36 -18.10
C TRP A 208 7.12 -20.25 -18.77
N MET A 209 6.46 -19.18 -19.24
CA MET A 209 7.14 -18.05 -19.88
C MET A 209 8.05 -17.26 -18.95
N VAL A 210 7.66 -17.08 -17.68
CA VAL A 210 8.42 -16.30 -16.71
C VAL A 210 9.53 -17.09 -16.04
N CYS A 211 9.30 -18.38 -15.79
CA CYS A 211 10.24 -19.25 -15.08
C CYS A 211 11.10 -20.10 -16.00
N HIS A 212 11.01 -19.99 -17.33
CA HIS A 212 11.89 -20.68 -18.26
C HIS A 212 13.35 -20.22 -18.06
N GLU A 213 14.29 -21.12 -18.16
CA GLU A 213 15.73 -20.86 -17.90
C GLU A 213 16.28 -19.66 -18.68
N SER A 214 15.88 -19.51 -19.95
CA SER A 214 16.29 -18.39 -20.81
C SER A 214 15.92 -17.01 -20.27
N ARG A 215 15.03 -16.93 -19.27
CA ARG A 215 14.68 -15.65 -18.63
C ARG A 215 15.75 -15.14 -17.69
N PHE A 216 16.53 -16.07 -17.15
CA PHE A 216 17.61 -15.81 -16.20
C PHE A 216 18.99 -15.81 -16.86
N GLU A 217 19.08 -16.29 -18.10
CA GLU A 217 20.33 -16.40 -18.82
C GLU A 217 20.82 -15.02 -19.28
N ALA A 218 22.03 -14.66 -18.86
CA ALA A 218 22.76 -13.49 -19.33
C ALA A 218 24.23 -13.59 -18.90
N GLU A 219 25.14 -12.90 -19.60
CA GLU A 219 26.54 -12.76 -19.17
C GLU A 219 26.65 -11.99 -17.86
N GLN A 220 25.79 -11.00 -17.67
CA GLN A 220 25.61 -10.23 -16.44
C GLN A 220 24.16 -10.36 -15.98
N PRO A 221 23.90 -10.69 -14.71
CA PRO A 221 22.54 -10.92 -14.21
C PRO A 221 21.55 -9.78 -14.52
N GLU A 222 22.03 -8.52 -14.55
CA GLU A 222 21.24 -7.32 -14.83
C GLU A 222 20.79 -7.20 -16.28
N GLN A 223 21.31 -8.04 -17.19
CA GLN A 223 20.97 -8.03 -18.61
C GLN A 223 19.96 -9.11 -19.00
N CYS A 224 19.52 -9.93 -18.04
CA CYS A 224 18.55 -10.99 -18.28
C CYS A 224 17.18 -10.44 -18.73
N TRP A 225 16.36 -11.30 -19.34
CA TRP A 225 15.03 -10.88 -19.82
C TRP A 225 14.10 -10.40 -18.72
N LEU A 226 14.20 -10.92 -17.50
CA LEU A 226 13.39 -10.44 -16.38
C LEU A 226 13.71 -8.98 -16.05
N GLU A 227 14.99 -8.59 -16.04
CA GLU A 227 15.40 -7.19 -15.81
C GLU A 227 14.91 -6.26 -16.93
N ARG A 228 15.00 -6.70 -18.18
CA ARG A 228 14.48 -5.94 -19.32
C ARG A 228 12.98 -5.73 -19.21
N TRP A 229 12.23 -6.76 -18.80
CA TRP A 229 10.78 -6.65 -18.59
C TRP A 229 10.43 -5.74 -17.39
N ILE A 230 11.22 -5.76 -16.32
CA ILE A 230 11.06 -4.80 -15.22
C ILE A 230 11.31 -3.38 -15.71
N GLY A 231 12.35 -3.17 -16.51
CA GLY A 231 12.65 -1.87 -17.12
C GLY A 231 11.51 -1.34 -17.99
N GLU A 232 10.97 -2.20 -18.87
CA GLU A 232 9.79 -1.88 -19.69
C GLU A 232 8.56 -1.57 -18.82
N ALA A 233 8.31 -2.38 -17.79
CA ALA A 233 7.20 -2.17 -16.87
C ALA A 233 7.31 -0.85 -16.07
N ARG A 234 8.52 -0.48 -15.64
CA ARG A 234 8.79 0.80 -14.97
C ARG A 234 8.53 1.99 -15.88
N GLN A 235 8.99 1.94 -17.14
CA GLN A 235 8.74 2.99 -18.12
C GLN A 235 7.24 3.14 -18.44
N GLN A 236 6.51 2.02 -18.49
CA GLN A 236 5.06 2.03 -18.67
C GLN A 236 4.35 2.54 -17.41
N GLY A 237 4.87 2.20 -16.22
CA GLY A 237 4.37 2.67 -14.93
C GLY A 237 4.37 4.19 -14.82
N VAL A 238 5.42 4.87 -15.25
CA VAL A 238 5.48 6.35 -15.27
C VAL A 238 4.36 6.93 -16.15
N ARG A 239 4.15 6.39 -17.35
CA ARG A 239 3.05 6.82 -18.24
C ARG A 239 1.67 6.49 -17.67
N ALA A 240 1.55 5.36 -16.96
CA ALA A 240 0.32 4.97 -16.30
C ALA A 240 -0.03 5.93 -15.15
N LEU A 241 0.97 6.43 -14.40
CA LEU A 241 0.76 7.42 -13.33
C LEU A 241 0.23 8.75 -13.88
N ASP A 242 0.77 9.26 -15.00
CA ASP A 242 0.26 10.46 -15.64
C ASP A 242 -1.19 10.27 -16.12
N THR A 243 -1.50 9.12 -16.68
CA THR A 243 -2.86 8.78 -17.11
C THR A 243 -3.81 8.65 -15.92
N LEU A 244 -3.34 8.07 -14.83
CA LEU A 244 -4.08 7.95 -13.57
C LEU A 244 -4.37 9.32 -12.98
N ARG A 245 -3.38 10.22 -12.94
CA ARG A 245 -3.54 11.62 -12.51
C ARG A 245 -4.65 12.33 -13.29
N MET A 246 -4.62 12.25 -14.62
CA MET A 246 -5.68 12.82 -15.46
C MET A 246 -7.05 12.17 -15.19
N GLY A 247 -7.07 10.88 -14.87
CA GLY A 247 -8.28 10.16 -14.48
C GLY A 247 -8.88 10.70 -13.18
N PHE A 248 -8.06 10.95 -12.18
CA PHE A 248 -8.49 11.54 -10.91
C PHE A 248 -9.04 12.96 -11.10
N GLU A 249 -8.36 13.81 -11.86
CA GLU A 249 -8.82 15.17 -12.18
C GLU A 249 -10.20 15.15 -12.85
N LYS A 250 -10.39 14.28 -13.85
CA LYS A 250 -11.69 14.08 -14.50
C LYS A 250 -12.74 13.57 -13.55
N ALA A 251 -12.42 12.61 -12.69
CA ALA A 251 -13.36 12.06 -11.71
C ALA A 251 -13.83 13.15 -10.72
N ILE A 252 -12.92 13.98 -10.22
CA ILE A 252 -13.25 15.11 -9.34
C ILE A 252 -14.17 16.10 -10.07
N THR A 253 -13.88 16.43 -11.32
CA THR A 253 -14.68 17.34 -12.12
C THR A 253 -16.08 16.80 -12.40
N VAL A 254 -16.18 15.51 -12.72
CA VAL A 254 -17.47 14.81 -12.95
C VAL A 254 -18.30 14.77 -11.67
N LEU A 255 -17.70 14.37 -10.54
CA LEU A 255 -18.42 14.34 -9.25
C LEU A 255 -18.86 15.75 -8.83
N GLY A 256 -17.95 16.72 -8.90
CA GLY A 256 -18.25 18.09 -8.52
C GLY A 256 -19.36 18.70 -9.37
N SER A 257 -19.38 18.44 -10.67
CA SER A 257 -20.48 18.88 -11.55
C SER A 257 -21.76 18.05 -11.35
N GLY A 258 -21.64 16.74 -11.14
CA GLY A 258 -22.74 15.82 -10.97
C GLY A 258 -23.64 16.16 -9.77
N PHE A 259 -23.05 16.51 -8.64
CA PHE A 259 -23.82 16.99 -7.49
C PHE A 259 -24.52 18.33 -7.77
N LEU A 260 -23.88 19.23 -8.51
CA LEU A 260 -24.48 20.52 -8.87
C LEU A 260 -25.62 20.39 -9.89
N THR A 261 -25.54 19.46 -10.82
CA THR A 261 -26.54 19.27 -11.88
C THR A 261 -27.76 18.46 -11.42
N HIS A 262 -27.61 17.66 -10.34
CA HIS A 262 -28.69 16.79 -9.89
C HIS A 262 -29.92 17.59 -9.40
N PRO A 263 -31.15 17.33 -9.91
CA PRO A 263 -32.33 18.13 -9.59
C PRO A 263 -32.66 18.18 -8.10
N ALA A 264 -32.46 17.08 -7.36
CA ALA A 264 -32.77 17.00 -5.93
C ALA A 264 -31.88 17.90 -5.05
N ASN A 265 -30.73 18.38 -5.57
CA ASN A 265 -29.75 19.14 -4.79
C ASN A 265 -29.95 20.67 -4.87
N ALA A 266 -31.19 21.13 -4.85
CA ALA A 266 -31.49 22.57 -4.89
C ALA A 266 -30.90 23.32 -3.69
N GLU A 267 -31.01 22.73 -2.49
CA GLU A 267 -30.47 23.31 -1.24
C GLU A 267 -28.94 23.44 -1.29
N LEU A 268 -28.22 22.45 -1.82
CA LEU A 268 -26.77 22.51 -1.99
C LEU A 268 -26.36 23.72 -2.85
N ARG A 269 -27.05 23.93 -3.98
CA ARG A 269 -26.82 25.10 -4.87
C ARG A 269 -27.14 26.42 -4.21
N GLU A 270 -28.18 26.46 -3.37
CA GLU A 270 -28.55 27.65 -2.62
C GLU A 270 -27.49 27.99 -1.57
N ARG A 271 -27.01 27.00 -0.80
CA ARG A 271 -25.95 27.20 0.19
C ARG A 271 -24.65 27.71 -0.44
N LEU A 272 -24.29 27.24 -1.62
CA LEU A 272 -23.15 27.75 -2.40
C LEU A 272 -23.39 29.20 -2.87
N ARG A 273 -24.63 29.52 -3.34
CA ARG A 273 -24.97 30.87 -3.79
C ARG A 273 -24.97 31.89 -2.65
N ASP A 274 -25.48 31.49 -1.47
CA ASP A 274 -25.56 32.33 -0.30
C ASP A 274 -24.22 32.45 0.47
N GLY A 275 -23.18 31.75 0.01
CA GLY A 275 -21.87 31.72 0.68
C GLY A 275 -21.87 30.95 2.00
N LYS A 276 -22.94 30.20 2.35
CA LYS A 276 -22.98 29.31 3.52
C LYS A 276 -22.10 28.08 3.36
N LEU A 277 -21.83 27.69 2.13
CA LEU A 277 -20.84 26.69 1.73
C LEU A 277 -19.85 27.38 0.78
N SER A 278 -18.58 27.45 1.16
CA SER A 278 -17.55 27.99 0.28
C SER A 278 -17.16 27.00 -0.84
N VAL A 279 -16.62 27.53 -1.93
CA VAL A 279 -16.13 26.71 -3.08
C VAL A 279 -15.03 25.75 -2.64
N GLU A 280 -14.14 26.21 -1.75
CA GLU A 280 -13.04 25.42 -1.21
C GLU A 280 -13.57 24.29 -0.31
N ASN A 281 -14.57 24.54 0.52
CA ASN A 281 -15.18 23.50 1.37
C ASN A 281 -15.95 22.48 0.54
N TYR A 282 -16.65 22.91 -0.50
CA TYR A 282 -17.29 21.99 -1.45
C TYR A 282 -16.25 21.11 -2.16
N HIS A 283 -15.20 21.69 -2.69
CA HIS A 283 -14.09 20.98 -3.32
C HIS A 283 -13.45 19.97 -2.36
N ARG A 284 -13.21 20.37 -1.11
CA ARG A 284 -12.66 19.47 -0.08
C ARG A 284 -13.54 18.25 0.16
N GLN A 285 -14.86 18.41 0.19
CA GLN A 285 -15.78 17.30 0.33
C GLN A 285 -15.76 16.37 -0.92
N VAL A 286 -15.66 16.94 -2.12
CA VAL A 286 -15.51 16.13 -3.36
C VAL A 286 -14.21 15.33 -3.33
N LEU A 287 -13.08 15.92 -2.90
CA LEU A 287 -11.81 15.23 -2.74
C LEU A 287 -11.91 14.11 -1.69
N ARG A 288 -12.54 14.34 -0.55
CA ARG A 288 -12.77 13.31 0.48
C ARG A 288 -13.61 12.16 -0.05
N LEU A 289 -14.63 12.45 -0.85
CA LEU A 289 -15.41 11.40 -1.51
C LEU A 289 -14.54 10.57 -2.46
N VAL A 290 -13.68 11.20 -3.25
CA VAL A 290 -12.71 10.48 -4.10
C VAL A 290 -11.78 9.62 -3.24
N TYR A 291 -11.28 10.12 -2.11
CA TYR A 291 -10.46 9.34 -1.17
C TYR A 291 -11.22 8.13 -0.61
N ARG A 292 -12.50 8.27 -0.26
CA ARG A 292 -13.37 7.15 0.15
C ARG A 292 -13.47 6.09 -0.96
N LEU A 293 -13.65 6.50 -2.21
CA LEU A 293 -13.74 5.58 -3.35
C LEU A 293 -12.41 4.86 -3.61
N VAL A 294 -11.30 5.59 -3.62
CA VAL A 294 -9.97 5.00 -3.83
C VAL A 294 -9.59 4.04 -2.69
N PHE A 295 -9.87 4.44 -1.45
CA PHE A 295 -9.71 3.58 -0.30
C PHE A 295 -10.41 2.23 -0.49
N LEU A 296 -11.70 2.25 -0.89
CA LEU A 296 -12.44 1.01 -1.13
C LEU A 296 -11.83 0.19 -2.26
N LEU A 297 -11.39 0.83 -3.36
CA LEU A 297 -10.72 0.13 -4.46
C LEU A 297 -9.43 -0.58 -4.00
N VAL A 298 -8.60 0.11 -3.22
CA VAL A 298 -7.35 -0.46 -2.68
C VAL A 298 -7.64 -1.57 -1.68
N ALA A 299 -8.52 -1.33 -0.70
CA ALA A 299 -8.83 -2.29 0.35
C ALA A 299 -9.49 -3.57 -0.20
N GLU A 300 -10.40 -3.42 -1.19
CA GLU A 300 -11.04 -4.55 -1.86
C GLU A 300 -10.05 -5.34 -2.73
N ASP A 301 -9.19 -4.65 -3.49
CA ASP A 301 -8.23 -5.30 -4.39
C ASP A 301 -7.10 -6.01 -3.64
N ARG A 302 -6.72 -5.51 -2.44
CA ARG A 302 -5.73 -6.14 -1.55
C ARG A 302 -6.32 -7.22 -0.64
N ASP A 303 -7.64 -7.45 -0.65
CA ASP A 303 -8.35 -8.34 0.29
C ASP A 303 -8.14 -7.98 1.78
N LEU A 304 -7.95 -6.70 2.08
CA LEU A 304 -7.72 -6.18 3.42
C LEU A 304 -8.99 -5.61 4.08
N PHE A 305 -10.11 -5.64 3.35
CA PHE A 305 -11.36 -5.01 3.78
C PHE A 305 -12.06 -5.79 4.90
N HIS A 306 -12.10 -7.11 4.81
CA HIS A 306 -12.85 -7.95 5.74
C HIS A 306 -12.00 -8.46 6.90
N PRO A 307 -12.50 -8.38 8.15
CA PRO A 307 -11.88 -9.08 9.27
C PRO A 307 -11.67 -10.58 8.98
N PRO A 308 -10.60 -11.21 9.49
CA PRO A 308 -10.32 -12.63 9.24
C PRO A 308 -11.47 -13.57 9.62
N ALA A 309 -12.22 -13.26 10.68
CA ALA A 309 -13.37 -14.03 11.15
C ALA A 309 -14.64 -13.87 10.32
N THR A 310 -14.61 -13.07 9.25
CA THR A 310 -15.80 -12.81 8.41
C THR A 310 -16.18 -14.05 7.61
N SER A 311 -17.44 -14.48 7.72
CA SER A 311 -17.96 -15.65 6.99
C SER A 311 -17.99 -15.41 5.48
N ASP A 312 -17.83 -16.48 4.69
CA ASP A 312 -17.90 -16.43 3.24
C ASP A 312 -19.24 -15.86 2.74
N GLN A 313 -20.34 -16.16 3.43
CA GLN A 313 -21.64 -15.62 3.11
C GLN A 313 -21.72 -14.10 3.27
N ALA A 314 -21.08 -13.53 4.31
CA ALA A 314 -21.01 -12.09 4.52
C ALA A 314 -20.15 -11.44 3.43
N ARG A 315 -18.99 -12.01 3.11
CA ARG A 315 -18.11 -11.56 2.00
C ARG A 315 -18.84 -11.57 0.66
N GLN A 316 -19.60 -12.64 0.36
CA GLN A 316 -20.39 -12.73 -0.87
C GLN A 316 -21.51 -11.69 -0.93
N ARG A 317 -22.23 -11.43 0.19
CA ARG A 317 -23.24 -10.36 0.23
C ARG A 317 -22.63 -9.00 -0.04
N TYR A 318 -21.51 -8.68 0.63
CA TYR A 318 -20.79 -7.44 0.38
C TYR A 318 -20.40 -7.31 -1.10
N ALA A 319 -19.70 -8.29 -1.64
CA ALA A 319 -19.22 -8.28 -3.02
C ALA A 319 -20.35 -8.13 -4.04
N ARG A 320 -21.51 -8.72 -3.77
CA ARG A 320 -22.65 -8.72 -4.69
C ARG A 320 -23.48 -7.43 -4.66
N TYR A 321 -23.61 -6.79 -3.49
CA TYR A 321 -24.58 -5.71 -3.32
C TYR A 321 -23.98 -4.36 -2.89
N TYR A 322 -22.82 -4.35 -2.22
CA TYR A 322 -22.27 -3.16 -1.57
C TYR A 322 -20.87 -2.77 -2.03
N SER A 323 -20.11 -3.66 -2.68
CA SER A 323 -18.72 -3.41 -3.04
C SER A 323 -18.58 -2.33 -4.11
N LEU A 324 -17.53 -1.55 -4.02
CA LEU A 324 -17.15 -0.61 -5.08
C LEU A 324 -16.66 -1.37 -6.33
N GLY A 325 -16.10 -2.57 -6.17
CA GLY A 325 -15.76 -3.47 -7.27
C GLY A 325 -16.97 -3.80 -8.16
N ARG A 326 -18.16 -3.96 -7.58
CA ARG A 326 -19.41 -4.10 -8.35
C ARG A 326 -19.71 -2.84 -9.18
N VAL A 327 -19.58 -1.66 -8.58
CA VAL A 327 -19.80 -0.38 -9.28
C VAL A 327 -18.78 -0.21 -10.39
N ARG A 328 -17.51 -0.57 -10.14
CA ARG A 328 -16.43 -0.59 -11.14
C ARG A 328 -16.76 -1.49 -12.34
N ASP A 329 -17.27 -2.70 -12.10
CA ASP A 329 -17.68 -3.61 -13.17
C ASP A 329 -18.85 -3.06 -13.99
N HIS A 330 -19.80 -2.39 -13.33
CA HIS A 330 -20.87 -1.65 -14.01
C HIS A 330 -20.32 -0.48 -14.83
N ALA A 331 -19.39 0.30 -14.27
CA ALA A 331 -18.76 1.43 -14.95
C ALA A 331 -18.05 1.04 -16.25
N ARG A 332 -17.50 -0.17 -16.33
CA ARG A 332 -16.90 -0.72 -17.55
C ARG A 332 -17.92 -0.97 -18.65
N ARG A 333 -19.12 -1.42 -18.31
CA ARG A 333 -20.11 -1.97 -19.26
C ARG A 333 -21.24 -0.99 -19.59
N HIS A 334 -21.54 -0.08 -18.68
CA HIS A 334 -22.72 0.78 -18.74
C HIS A 334 -22.35 2.24 -18.53
N ARG A 335 -23.11 3.15 -19.15
CA ARG A 335 -22.96 4.59 -18.93
C ARG A 335 -23.71 5.09 -17.70
N GLY A 336 -24.71 4.36 -17.25
CA GLY A 336 -25.53 4.70 -16.10
C GLY A 336 -26.91 5.27 -16.46
N THR A 337 -27.60 5.75 -15.44
CA THR A 337 -28.95 6.31 -15.53
C THR A 337 -29.03 7.58 -14.68
N ARG A 338 -30.17 8.30 -14.77
CA ARG A 338 -30.46 9.48 -13.95
C ARG A 338 -30.78 9.17 -12.46
N HIS A 339 -30.96 7.88 -12.11
CA HIS A 339 -31.24 7.46 -10.74
C HIS A 339 -30.00 7.51 -9.86
N SER A 340 -30.16 7.49 -8.53
CA SER A 340 -29.10 7.66 -7.53
C SER A 340 -28.82 6.38 -6.72
N ASP A 341 -29.48 5.27 -7.03
CA ASP A 341 -29.46 4.05 -6.23
C ASP A 341 -28.06 3.42 -6.07
N LEU A 342 -27.17 3.62 -7.03
CA LEU A 342 -25.78 3.15 -6.89
C LEU A 342 -25.01 3.95 -5.84
N PHE A 343 -25.15 5.28 -5.81
CA PHE A 343 -24.51 6.11 -4.79
C PHE A 343 -25.12 5.85 -3.39
N GLU A 344 -26.45 5.79 -3.32
CA GLU A 344 -27.19 5.44 -2.11
C GLU A 344 -26.77 4.06 -1.56
N SER A 345 -26.42 3.10 -2.41
CA SER A 345 -25.94 1.77 -1.99
C SER A 345 -24.56 1.79 -1.30
N LEU A 346 -23.76 2.84 -1.50
CA LEU A 346 -22.45 3.01 -0.85
C LEU A 346 -22.58 3.69 0.52
N ALA A 347 -23.62 4.51 0.74
CA ALA A 347 -23.80 5.25 1.99
C ALA A 347 -23.79 4.35 3.25
N PRO A 348 -24.47 3.17 3.30
CA PRO A 348 -24.38 2.27 4.45
C PRO A 348 -22.96 1.77 4.72
N VAL A 349 -22.12 1.61 3.70
CA VAL A 349 -20.72 1.20 3.84
C VAL A 349 -19.91 2.33 4.47
N PHE A 350 -20.07 3.56 4.00
CA PHE A 350 -19.40 4.73 4.57
C PHE A 350 -19.75 4.93 6.05
N VAL A 351 -21.04 4.86 6.39
CA VAL A 351 -21.51 4.96 7.78
C VAL A 351 -20.95 3.81 8.64
N ALA A 352 -20.98 2.59 8.12
CA ALA A 352 -20.46 1.43 8.85
C ALA A 352 -18.97 1.54 9.16
N LEU A 353 -18.16 2.01 8.20
CA LEU A 353 -16.73 2.21 8.37
C LEU A 353 -16.43 3.28 9.44
N GLY A 354 -17.26 4.31 9.55
CA GLY A 354 -17.09 5.37 10.54
C GLY A 354 -17.56 5.03 11.95
N ALA A 355 -18.55 4.16 12.09
CA ALA A 355 -19.23 3.90 13.37
C ALA A 355 -19.00 2.47 13.90
N ASN A 356 -19.99 1.58 13.69
CA ASN A 356 -20.05 0.29 14.40
C ASN A 356 -19.78 -0.93 13.50
N GLY A 357 -19.47 -0.71 12.22
CA GLY A 357 -19.39 -1.77 11.25
C GLY A 357 -20.75 -2.44 10.97
N ILE A 358 -20.76 -3.42 10.06
CA ILE A 358 -21.94 -4.27 9.78
C ILE A 358 -21.48 -5.72 9.63
N ALA A 359 -21.54 -6.50 10.69
CA ALA A 359 -21.10 -7.90 10.70
C ALA A 359 -21.79 -8.77 9.63
N LYS A 360 -23.07 -8.49 9.34
CA LYS A 360 -23.86 -9.25 8.33
C LYS A 360 -23.28 -9.19 6.91
N ILE A 361 -22.51 -8.19 6.59
CA ILE A 361 -21.82 -8.00 5.31
C ILE A 361 -20.30 -7.91 5.49
N GLY A 362 -19.79 -8.15 6.70
CA GLY A 362 -18.35 -8.18 6.99
C GLY A 362 -17.65 -6.82 6.86
N VAL A 363 -18.36 -5.71 7.03
CA VAL A 363 -17.79 -4.36 7.03
C VAL A 363 -17.30 -4.04 8.43
N PRO A 364 -16.00 -3.74 8.65
CA PRO A 364 -15.46 -3.39 9.96
C PRO A 364 -15.80 -1.94 10.33
N ALA A 365 -15.69 -1.62 11.62
CA ALA A 365 -15.58 -0.25 12.10
C ALA A 365 -14.11 0.16 12.06
N LEU A 366 -13.73 1.11 11.22
CA LEU A 366 -12.37 1.59 11.12
C LEU A 366 -12.13 2.87 11.93
N GLY A 367 -13.18 3.68 12.13
CA GLY A 367 -13.05 5.02 12.67
C GLY A 367 -12.33 5.95 11.67
N SER A 368 -11.73 7.02 12.14
CA SER A 368 -11.10 8.08 11.36
C SER A 368 -12.08 9.14 10.85
N PHE A 369 -11.57 10.37 10.81
CA PHE A 369 -12.31 11.54 10.34
C PHE A 369 -12.89 11.35 8.93
N LEU A 370 -12.16 10.65 8.02
CA LEU A 370 -12.61 10.44 6.63
C LEU A 370 -14.02 9.82 6.54
N TRP A 371 -14.39 8.98 7.52
CA TRP A 371 -15.68 8.28 7.57
C TRP A 371 -16.69 8.96 8.50
N SER A 372 -16.29 10.04 9.20
CA SER A 372 -17.22 10.76 10.06
C SER A 372 -18.29 11.51 9.25
N PRO A 373 -19.47 11.79 9.84
CA PRO A 373 -20.48 12.64 9.21
C PRO A 373 -19.97 14.05 8.90
N ASP A 374 -18.97 14.54 9.64
CA ASP A 374 -18.40 15.87 9.45
C ASP A 374 -17.43 15.95 8.25
N ALA A 375 -17.04 14.83 7.68
CA ALA A 375 -16.13 14.81 6.54
C ALA A 375 -16.77 15.35 5.26
N CYS A 376 -18.00 14.92 4.97
CA CYS A 376 -18.72 15.29 3.74
C CYS A 376 -20.18 15.65 4.04
N PRO A 377 -20.47 16.59 4.98
CA PRO A 377 -21.84 16.81 5.47
C PRO A 377 -22.82 17.22 4.37
N ASP A 378 -22.37 17.97 3.37
CA ASP A 378 -23.22 18.42 2.27
C ASP A 378 -23.41 17.34 1.19
N LEU A 379 -22.37 16.57 0.89
CA LEU A 379 -22.40 15.54 -0.14
C LEU A 379 -23.04 14.24 0.35
N ASP A 380 -22.88 13.88 1.63
CA ASP A 380 -23.53 12.69 2.21
C ASP A 380 -25.06 12.85 2.27
N ALA A 381 -25.56 14.10 2.30
CA ALA A 381 -26.99 14.43 2.22
C ALA A 381 -27.49 14.64 0.78
N ALA A 382 -26.60 14.74 -0.20
CA ALA A 382 -26.95 15.06 -1.58
C ALA A 382 -27.11 13.80 -2.45
N ALA A 383 -27.86 13.93 -3.53
CA ALA A 383 -28.04 12.87 -4.53
C ALA A 383 -27.02 12.99 -5.66
N LEU A 384 -26.55 11.85 -6.15
CA LEU A 384 -25.63 11.78 -7.30
C LEU A 384 -26.19 10.77 -8.32
N SER A 385 -26.24 11.13 -9.59
CA SER A 385 -26.78 10.24 -10.62
C SER A 385 -25.85 9.02 -10.83
N ASN A 386 -26.43 7.87 -11.18
CA ASN A 386 -25.67 6.69 -11.56
C ASN A 386 -24.75 6.97 -12.75
N ASN A 387 -25.14 7.88 -13.66
CA ASN A 387 -24.32 8.28 -14.80
C ASN A 387 -23.01 8.92 -14.31
N ASP A 388 -23.12 9.93 -13.44
CA ASP A 388 -21.96 10.68 -12.96
C ASP A 388 -21.08 9.81 -12.05
N LEU A 389 -21.67 8.97 -11.19
CA LEU A 389 -20.91 8.03 -10.36
C LEU A 389 -20.15 7.01 -11.22
N LEU A 390 -20.81 6.39 -12.21
CA LEU A 390 -20.14 5.40 -13.06
C LEU A 390 -19.08 6.01 -13.94
N GLU A 391 -19.28 7.25 -14.42
CA GLU A 391 -18.26 7.98 -15.17
C GLU A 391 -17.04 8.31 -14.29
N ALA A 392 -17.26 8.82 -13.09
CA ALA A 392 -16.18 9.09 -12.14
C ALA A 392 -15.42 7.81 -11.76
N VAL A 393 -16.13 6.73 -11.43
CA VAL A 393 -15.48 5.44 -11.12
C VAL A 393 -14.75 4.86 -12.33
N ARG A 394 -15.24 5.09 -13.54
CA ARG A 394 -14.51 4.70 -14.77
C ARG A 394 -13.20 5.44 -14.89
N HIS A 395 -13.19 6.74 -14.65
CA HIS A 395 -11.96 7.55 -14.69
C HIS A 395 -10.97 7.18 -13.59
N LEU A 396 -11.44 6.80 -12.39
CA LEU A 396 -10.57 6.33 -11.30
C LEU A 396 -10.00 4.94 -11.56
N ALA A 397 -10.83 4.02 -12.05
CA ALA A 397 -10.51 2.58 -12.04
C ALA A 397 -10.02 2.02 -13.37
N TYR A 398 -10.03 2.80 -14.43
CA TYR A 398 -9.57 2.39 -15.75
C TYR A 398 -8.74 3.48 -16.42
N THR A 399 -7.68 3.04 -17.09
CA THR A 399 -6.89 3.85 -18.03
C THR A 399 -7.24 3.43 -19.45
N GLU A 400 -7.18 4.36 -20.40
CA GLU A 400 -7.37 4.06 -21.81
C GLU A 400 -5.99 3.95 -22.49
N GLN A 401 -5.68 2.77 -23.01
CA GLN A 401 -4.48 2.51 -23.78
C GLN A 401 -4.87 1.79 -25.07
N ASP A 402 -4.45 2.32 -26.22
CA ASP A 402 -4.76 1.76 -27.55
C ASP A 402 -6.27 1.52 -27.79
N ARG A 403 -7.12 2.43 -27.31
CA ARG A 403 -8.60 2.34 -27.34
C ARG A 403 -9.18 1.18 -26.52
N ALA A 404 -8.41 0.55 -25.67
CA ALA A 404 -8.87 -0.47 -24.74
C ALA A 404 -8.85 0.06 -23.30
N LEU A 405 -9.91 -0.19 -22.54
CA LEU A 405 -9.96 0.12 -21.11
C LEU A 405 -9.14 -0.92 -20.35
N GLN A 406 -8.05 -0.49 -19.74
CA GLN A 406 -7.24 -1.30 -18.83
C GLN A 406 -7.62 -0.96 -17.38
N ARG A 407 -7.77 -2.00 -16.56
CA ARG A 407 -8.06 -1.83 -15.14
C ARG A 407 -6.80 -1.37 -14.40
N VAL A 408 -6.95 -0.33 -13.58
CA VAL A 408 -5.89 0.08 -12.66
C VAL A 408 -5.67 -1.00 -11.60
N ASP A 409 -4.42 -1.37 -11.37
CA ASP A 409 -4.01 -2.37 -10.39
C ASP A 409 -3.79 -1.73 -9.02
N PHE A 410 -4.87 -1.50 -8.28
CA PHE A 410 -4.81 -0.93 -6.93
C PHE A 410 -4.17 -1.87 -5.89
N ALA A 411 -4.05 -3.16 -6.18
CA ALA A 411 -3.37 -4.08 -5.28
C ALA A 411 -1.88 -3.77 -5.16
N ASN A 412 -1.24 -3.44 -6.28
CA ASN A 412 0.19 -3.14 -6.36
C ASN A 412 0.52 -1.64 -6.37
N LEU A 413 -0.48 -0.76 -6.46
CA LEU A 413 -0.28 0.69 -6.39
C LEU A 413 0.15 1.08 -4.97
N GLY A 414 1.35 1.60 -4.82
CA GLY A 414 1.90 1.99 -3.52
C GLY A 414 1.37 3.34 -3.02
N PRO A 415 1.57 3.66 -1.72
CA PRO A 415 1.25 4.98 -1.19
C PRO A 415 2.11 6.08 -1.82
N GLU A 416 3.28 5.75 -2.37
CA GLU A 416 4.14 6.70 -3.09
C GLU A 416 3.49 7.15 -4.39
N GLU A 417 3.00 6.20 -5.19
CA GLU A 417 2.31 6.49 -6.44
C GLU A 417 0.99 7.23 -6.18
N LEU A 418 0.22 6.79 -5.19
CA LEU A 418 -1.00 7.48 -4.79
C LEU A 418 -0.69 8.89 -4.27
N GLY A 419 0.33 9.04 -3.43
CA GLY A 419 0.80 10.34 -2.92
C GLY A 419 1.15 11.29 -4.05
N SER A 420 1.95 10.86 -5.03
CA SER A 420 2.34 11.66 -6.19
C SER A 420 1.14 12.11 -7.03
N VAL A 421 0.16 11.22 -7.27
CA VAL A 421 -1.09 11.58 -7.97
C VAL A 421 -1.84 12.67 -7.18
N TYR A 422 -1.97 12.50 -5.87
CA TYR A 422 -2.71 13.44 -5.04
C TYR A 422 -2.02 14.79 -4.85
N GLU A 423 -0.70 14.84 -4.69
CA GLU A 423 0.04 16.10 -4.61
C GLU A 423 -0.20 16.98 -5.83
N SER A 424 -0.26 16.35 -6.99
CA SER A 424 -0.58 17.06 -8.23
C SER A 424 -1.99 17.65 -8.26
N LEU A 425 -2.95 17.06 -7.51
CA LEU A 425 -4.32 17.57 -7.39
C LEU A 425 -4.41 18.74 -6.39
N LEU A 426 -3.50 18.82 -5.41
CA LEU A 426 -3.43 19.95 -4.47
C LEU A 426 -3.03 21.26 -5.16
N GLU A 427 -2.40 21.20 -6.35
CA GLU A 427 -2.06 22.37 -7.18
C GLU A 427 -3.27 22.92 -7.95
N LEU A 428 -4.39 22.20 -7.97
CA LEU A 428 -5.57 22.57 -8.73
C LEU A 428 -6.56 23.38 -7.87
N HIS A 429 -7.00 24.51 -8.41
CA HIS A 429 -7.97 25.38 -7.76
C HIS A 429 -9.38 25.15 -8.30
N PRO A 430 -10.37 25.08 -7.42
CA PRO A 430 -11.75 24.89 -7.83
C PRO A 430 -12.40 26.19 -8.34
N ARG A 431 -13.21 26.09 -9.38
CA ARG A 431 -14.11 27.11 -9.84
C ARG A 431 -15.52 26.54 -10.02
N ILE A 432 -16.51 27.26 -9.52
CA ILE A 432 -17.92 26.90 -9.68
C ILE A 432 -18.67 27.97 -10.43
N GLU A 433 -19.33 27.58 -11.51
CA GLU A 433 -20.34 28.38 -12.20
C GLU A 433 -21.74 27.90 -11.80
N ILE A 434 -22.28 28.47 -10.72
CA ILE A 434 -23.53 27.98 -10.08
C ILE A 434 -24.70 27.97 -11.05
N ASN A 435 -24.82 28.98 -11.93
CA ASN A 435 -25.91 29.08 -12.89
C ASN A 435 -25.80 28.04 -14.01
N ALA A 436 -24.60 27.65 -14.39
CA ALA A 436 -24.34 26.57 -15.34
C ALA A 436 -24.25 25.19 -14.67
N ALA A 437 -24.34 25.13 -13.33
CA ALA A 437 -24.12 23.93 -12.52
C ALA A 437 -22.82 23.20 -12.88
N ARG A 438 -21.74 23.96 -13.10
CA ARG A 438 -20.45 23.45 -13.59
C ARG A 438 -19.37 23.65 -12.56
N PHE A 439 -18.63 22.59 -12.31
CA PHE A 439 -17.43 22.57 -11.48
C PHE A 439 -16.21 22.31 -12.35
N GLU A 440 -15.17 23.11 -12.21
CA GLU A 440 -13.93 23.00 -12.95
C GLU A 440 -12.73 23.10 -12.02
N LEU A 441 -11.65 22.44 -12.43
CA LEU A 441 -10.34 22.56 -11.83
C LEU A 441 -9.41 23.27 -12.81
N PHE A 442 -8.62 24.20 -12.33
CA PHE A 442 -7.62 24.92 -13.15
C PHE A 442 -6.31 25.06 -12.40
N ALA A 443 -5.22 24.96 -13.14
CA ALA A 443 -3.90 25.24 -12.61
C ALA A 443 -3.64 26.76 -12.68
N VAL A 444 -3.21 27.36 -11.58
CA VAL A 444 -2.82 28.77 -11.58
C VAL A 444 -1.40 28.88 -12.12
N ALA A 445 -1.26 29.61 -13.23
CA ALA A 445 0.04 29.94 -13.79
C ALA A 445 0.72 31.00 -12.93
N GLY A 446 1.74 30.60 -12.15
CA GLY A 446 2.52 31.56 -11.37
C GLY A 446 3.16 30.98 -10.09
N ASN A 447 3.75 31.84 -9.29
CA ASN A 447 4.59 31.56 -8.11
C ASN A 447 3.90 30.85 -6.94
N GLU A 448 2.69 30.31 -7.06
CA GLU A 448 1.94 29.69 -5.96
C GLU A 448 2.53 28.36 -5.46
N ARG A 449 3.31 27.65 -6.29
CA ARG A 449 4.15 26.55 -5.80
C ARG A 449 5.06 26.98 -4.65
N LYS A 450 5.48 28.23 -4.63
CA LYS A 450 6.31 28.79 -3.55
C LYS A 450 5.49 29.17 -2.31
N SER A 451 4.20 29.39 -2.44
CA SER A 451 3.34 29.80 -1.32
C SER A 451 2.69 28.61 -0.58
N THR A 452 2.46 27.48 -1.27
CA THR A 452 1.90 26.27 -0.66
C THR A 452 2.98 25.29 -0.18
N GLY A 453 4.25 25.46 -0.60
CA GLY A 453 5.38 24.63 -0.15
C GLY A 453 5.28 23.15 -0.53
N SER A 454 4.40 22.80 -1.47
CA SER A 454 4.17 21.39 -1.85
C SER A 454 5.23 20.96 -2.87
N TYR A 455 6.29 20.31 -2.38
CA TYR A 455 7.35 19.72 -3.19
C TYR A 455 7.45 18.22 -2.95
N TYR A 456 7.41 17.45 -4.04
CA TYR A 456 7.73 16.03 -3.96
C TYR A 456 9.22 15.83 -3.67
N THR A 457 9.53 15.16 -2.57
CA THR A 457 10.91 14.82 -2.23
C THR A 457 11.27 13.49 -2.89
N PRO A 458 12.28 13.44 -3.77
CA PRO A 458 12.71 12.19 -4.40
C PRO A 458 13.07 11.11 -3.37
N THR A 459 12.68 9.87 -3.65
CA THR A 459 12.92 8.72 -2.75
C THR A 459 14.39 8.54 -2.40
N SER A 460 15.31 8.87 -3.32
CA SER A 460 16.76 8.82 -3.06
C SER A 460 17.22 9.81 -1.98
N LEU A 461 16.62 11.00 -1.93
CA LEU A 461 16.93 11.98 -0.87
C LEU A 461 16.35 11.55 0.48
N ILE A 462 15.15 10.98 0.47
CA ILE A 462 14.53 10.41 1.67
C ILE A 462 15.42 9.27 2.21
N ALA A 463 15.85 8.36 1.34
CA ALA A 463 16.71 7.26 1.73
C ALA A 463 18.03 7.77 2.35
N ALA A 464 18.73 8.69 1.69
CA ALA A 464 19.98 9.26 2.21
C ALA A 464 19.79 9.92 3.59
N LEU A 465 18.70 10.64 3.81
CA LEU A 465 18.42 11.25 5.10
C LEU A 465 18.11 10.20 6.19
N LEU A 466 17.36 9.15 5.85
CA LEU A 466 17.06 8.07 6.79
C LEU A 466 18.31 7.27 7.15
N ASP A 467 19.21 7.02 6.18
CA ASP A 467 20.48 6.32 6.40
C ASP A 467 21.37 7.08 7.41
N GLU A 468 21.41 8.41 7.32
CA GLU A 468 22.25 9.24 8.17
C GLU A 468 21.64 9.59 9.53
N ALA A 469 20.31 9.74 9.60
CA ALA A 469 19.66 10.27 10.78
C ALA A 469 18.83 9.25 11.57
N LEU A 470 18.29 8.23 10.91
CA LEU A 470 17.42 7.23 11.54
C LEU A 470 18.14 5.91 11.81
N ASP A 471 18.93 5.41 10.87
CA ASP A 471 19.59 4.11 11.02
C ASP A 471 20.54 4.06 12.22
N PRO A 472 21.38 5.07 12.53
CA PRO A 472 22.20 5.05 13.73
C PRO A 472 21.38 4.94 15.04
N LEU A 473 20.19 5.54 15.09
CA LEU A 473 19.27 5.42 16.23
C LEU A 473 18.66 4.04 16.34
N LEU A 474 18.38 3.41 15.19
CA LEU A 474 17.87 2.04 15.14
C LEU A 474 18.94 1.04 15.55
N ASP A 475 20.18 1.21 15.10
CA ASP A 475 21.31 0.36 15.49
C ASP A 475 21.54 0.43 17.01
N GLU A 476 21.53 1.64 17.59
CA GLU A 476 21.64 1.82 19.03
C GLU A 476 20.44 1.21 19.80
N ALA A 477 19.25 1.25 19.22
CA ALA A 477 18.05 0.67 19.82
C ALA A 477 18.06 -0.87 19.77
N GLU A 478 18.64 -1.48 18.73
CA GLU A 478 18.81 -2.93 18.63
C GLU A 478 19.78 -3.48 19.69
N ASP A 479 20.80 -2.71 20.08
CA ASP A 479 21.77 -3.07 21.11
C ASP A 479 21.26 -2.84 22.55
N ALA A 480 20.06 -2.28 22.71
CA ALA A 480 19.49 -2.03 24.03
C ALA A 480 19.05 -3.33 24.74
N PRO A 481 18.97 -3.35 26.10
CA PRO A 481 18.49 -4.52 26.85
C PRO A 481 17.09 -5.01 26.48
N ASP A 482 16.21 -4.10 26.02
CA ASP A 482 14.91 -4.38 25.43
C ASP A 482 14.84 -3.69 24.08
N PRO A 483 15.34 -4.34 23.00
CA PRO A 483 15.38 -3.73 21.68
C PRO A 483 13.99 -3.33 21.15
N GLN A 484 12.98 -4.14 21.43
CA GLN A 484 11.61 -3.91 20.98
C GLN A 484 11.04 -2.61 21.57
N ALA A 485 11.18 -2.42 22.89
CA ALA A 485 10.74 -1.20 23.55
C ALA A 485 11.57 0.00 23.11
N ALA A 486 12.89 -0.17 22.92
CA ALA A 486 13.80 0.88 22.47
C ALA A 486 13.43 1.39 21.07
N ILE A 487 13.23 0.49 20.10
CA ILE A 487 12.78 0.84 18.74
C ILE A 487 11.43 1.57 18.77
N LEU A 488 10.46 1.09 19.53
CA LEU A 488 9.13 1.70 19.63
C LEU A 488 9.13 3.03 20.41
N SER A 489 10.22 3.37 21.11
CA SER A 489 10.40 4.66 21.78
C SER A 489 10.89 5.76 20.83
N ILE A 490 11.41 5.43 19.67
CA ILE A 490 11.87 6.39 18.64
C ILE A 490 10.67 7.18 18.15
N LYS A 491 10.82 8.53 18.05
CA LYS A 491 9.81 9.44 17.52
C LYS A 491 10.36 10.17 16.31
N VAL A 492 9.64 10.07 15.21
CA VAL A 492 9.92 10.78 13.97
C VAL A 492 8.82 11.81 13.77
N LEU A 493 9.19 13.06 13.64
CA LEU A 493 8.28 14.17 13.37
C LEU A 493 8.67 14.85 12.06
N ASP A 494 7.72 14.94 11.15
CA ASP A 494 7.82 15.78 9.95
C ASP A 494 6.92 17.01 10.12
N PRO A 495 7.49 18.23 10.28
CA PRO A 495 6.73 19.45 10.53
C PRO A 495 6.10 20.05 9.27
N ALA A 496 6.35 19.50 8.08
CA ALA A 496 5.77 19.87 6.79
C ALA A 496 5.52 18.62 5.94
N CYS A 497 4.69 17.70 6.49
CA CYS A 497 4.67 16.30 6.03
C CYS A 497 4.05 16.09 4.63
N GLY A 498 3.42 17.09 4.03
CA GLY A 498 2.78 16.93 2.73
C GLY A 498 1.83 15.71 2.72
N SER A 499 1.96 14.88 1.73
CA SER A 499 1.24 13.60 1.60
C SER A 499 1.75 12.50 2.54
N GLY A 500 2.73 12.75 3.40
CA GLY A 500 3.28 11.78 4.34
C GLY A 500 4.30 10.81 3.75
N HIS A 501 4.89 11.13 2.60
CA HIS A 501 5.84 10.25 1.92
C HIS A 501 7.07 9.95 2.80
N PHE A 502 7.62 10.98 3.44
CA PHE A 502 8.72 10.84 4.37
C PHE A 502 8.35 9.97 5.59
N LEU A 503 7.19 10.23 6.18
CA LEU A 503 6.68 9.48 7.32
C LEU A 503 6.47 8.00 6.99
N THR A 504 5.95 7.72 5.79
CA THR A 504 5.75 6.35 5.30
C THR A 504 7.08 5.62 5.14
N ALA A 505 8.09 6.28 4.56
CA ALA A 505 9.42 5.69 4.40
C ALA A 505 10.09 5.41 5.75
N ALA A 506 10.04 6.37 6.69
CA ALA A 506 10.56 6.19 8.04
C ALA A 506 9.83 5.07 8.79
N ALA A 507 8.49 5.01 8.69
CA ALA A 507 7.70 3.97 9.33
C ALA A 507 8.08 2.58 8.83
N ARG A 508 8.28 2.41 7.52
CA ARG A 508 8.72 1.14 6.93
C ARG A 508 10.11 0.73 7.40
N ARG A 509 11.05 1.69 7.48
CA ARG A 509 12.42 1.44 7.96
C ARG A 509 12.40 0.95 9.40
N ILE A 510 11.70 1.63 10.29
CA ILE A 510 11.53 1.23 11.69
C ILE A 510 10.82 -0.13 11.79
N ALA A 511 9.78 -0.36 10.99
CA ALA A 511 9.01 -1.60 11.01
C ALA A 511 9.84 -2.81 10.56
N ALA A 512 10.70 -2.64 9.55
CA ALA A 512 11.60 -3.70 9.10
C ALA A 512 12.57 -4.12 10.22
N ARG A 513 13.16 -3.14 10.96
CA ARG A 513 14.01 -3.41 12.11
C ARG A 513 13.25 -4.04 13.27
N LEU A 514 12.06 -3.53 13.59
CA LEU A 514 11.21 -4.10 14.64
C LEU A 514 10.82 -5.55 14.31
N ALA A 515 10.44 -5.83 13.06
CA ALA A 515 10.11 -7.17 12.62
C ALA A 515 11.32 -8.11 12.67
N SER A 516 12.52 -7.61 12.37
CA SER A 516 13.78 -8.36 12.51
C SER A 516 14.01 -8.77 13.97
N VAL A 517 13.85 -7.85 14.90
CA VAL A 517 13.95 -8.12 16.35
C VAL A 517 12.87 -9.11 16.81
N ASP A 518 11.61 -8.90 16.39
CA ASP A 518 10.47 -9.75 16.79
C ASP A 518 10.62 -11.20 16.31
N THR A 519 11.15 -11.40 15.10
CA THR A 519 11.28 -12.74 14.48
C THR A 519 12.65 -13.35 14.65
N GLY A 520 13.68 -12.54 14.94
CA GLY A 520 15.09 -12.92 14.91
C GLY A 520 15.58 -13.27 13.50
N GLU A 521 14.97 -12.70 12.47
CA GLU A 521 15.33 -12.88 11.06
C GLU A 521 15.77 -11.55 10.45
N LEU A 522 16.90 -11.53 9.75
CA LEU A 522 17.43 -10.29 9.13
C LEU A 522 16.54 -9.76 8.01
N ASN A 523 15.86 -10.65 7.29
CA ASN A 523 14.86 -10.29 6.30
C ASN A 523 13.50 -10.91 6.68
N PRO A 524 12.71 -10.24 7.52
CA PRO A 524 11.41 -10.73 7.96
C PRO A 524 10.43 -10.88 6.80
N THR A 525 9.44 -11.75 6.99
CA THR A 525 8.37 -11.95 6.00
C THR A 525 7.52 -10.68 5.84
N PRO A 526 6.87 -10.48 4.68
CA PRO A 526 5.97 -9.35 4.48
C PRO A 526 4.85 -9.27 5.52
N GLU A 527 4.36 -10.40 6.02
CA GLU A 527 3.36 -10.46 7.08
C GLU A 527 3.90 -9.90 8.40
N ALA A 528 5.12 -10.30 8.79
CA ALA A 528 5.77 -9.80 10.00
C ALA A 528 6.03 -8.28 9.91
N ILE A 529 6.48 -7.81 8.75
CA ILE A 529 6.71 -6.37 8.51
C ILE A 529 5.38 -5.60 8.59
N ARG A 530 4.29 -6.09 8.01
CA ARG A 530 2.96 -5.42 8.11
C ARG A 530 2.50 -5.31 9.56
N HIS A 531 2.65 -6.38 10.35
CA HIS A 531 2.30 -6.36 11.77
C HIS A 531 3.15 -5.34 12.56
N ALA A 532 4.44 -5.32 12.33
CA ALA A 532 5.34 -4.34 12.93
C ALA A 532 5.00 -2.91 12.49
N LEU A 533 4.68 -2.69 11.20
CA LEU A 533 4.37 -1.38 10.64
C LEU A 533 3.17 -0.73 11.33
N ARG A 534 2.12 -1.49 11.62
CA ARG A 534 0.98 -0.97 12.38
C ARG A 534 1.38 -0.47 13.76
N ARG A 535 2.22 -1.21 14.48
CA ARG A 535 2.72 -0.82 15.81
C ARG A 535 3.56 0.45 15.74
N VAL A 536 4.40 0.56 14.71
CA VAL A 536 5.27 1.72 14.45
C VAL A 536 4.45 2.95 14.09
N VAL A 537 3.52 2.84 13.16
CA VAL A 537 2.65 3.97 12.76
C VAL A 537 1.83 4.48 13.94
N GLY A 538 1.39 3.58 14.84
CA GLY A 538 0.67 3.95 16.05
C GLY A 538 1.51 4.55 17.17
N ARG A 539 2.86 4.57 17.07
CA ARG A 539 3.72 4.99 18.19
C ARG A 539 4.89 5.90 17.79
N CYS A 540 5.41 5.77 16.58
CA CYS A 540 6.71 6.34 16.23
C CYS A 540 6.61 7.56 15.31
N VAL A 541 5.60 7.67 14.44
CA VAL A 541 5.56 8.70 13.40
C VAL A 541 4.49 9.76 13.68
N TYR A 542 4.87 11.03 13.44
CA TYR A 542 4.05 12.21 13.67
C TYR A 542 4.24 13.19 12.51
N GLY A 543 3.16 13.83 12.07
CA GLY A 543 3.21 14.81 10.97
C GLY A 543 2.42 16.06 11.29
N ILE A 544 2.92 17.18 10.77
CA ILE A 544 2.19 18.45 10.78
C ILE A 544 2.21 18.97 9.35
N ASP A 545 1.10 19.50 8.87
CA ASP A 545 1.08 20.24 7.61
C ASP A 545 0.13 21.44 7.71
N LEU A 546 0.50 22.55 7.08
CA LEU A 546 -0.32 23.75 7.04
C LEU A 546 -1.57 23.55 6.18
N ASN A 547 -1.45 22.71 5.15
CA ASN A 547 -2.54 22.37 4.24
C ASN A 547 -3.39 21.23 4.86
N PRO A 548 -4.66 21.46 5.21
CA PRO A 548 -5.50 20.43 5.81
C PRO A 548 -5.70 19.23 4.89
N MET A 549 -5.68 19.43 3.56
CA MET A 549 -5.82 18.33 2.60
C MET A 549 -4.58 17.46 2.55
N ALA A 550 -3.38 18.06 2.67
CA ALA A 550 -2.13 17.31 2.74
C ALA A 550 -2.09 16.45 4.02
N ALA A 551 -2.44 17.01 5.16
CA ALA A 551 -2.53 16.27 6.43
C ALA A 551 -3.54 15.09 6.36
N GLU A 552 -4.71 15.30 5.74
CA GLU A 552 -5.68 14.22 5.52
C GLU A 552 -5.13 13.12 4.61
N LEU A 553 -4.43 13.52 3.55
CA LEU A 553 -3.80 12.58 2.63
C LEU A 553 -2.69 11.77 3.29
N ALA A 554 -1.85 12.42 4.12
CA ALA A 554 -0.82 11.72 4.88
C ALA A 554 -1.42 10.62 5.78
N LYS A 555 -2.57 10.88 6.42
CA LYS A 555 -3.29 9.86 7.18
C LYS A 555 -3.74 8.69 6.31
N VAL A 556 -4.32 8.99 5.14
CA VAL A 556 -4.77 7.94 4.20
C VAL A 556 -3.59 7.10 3.72
N ASN A 557 -2.46 7.71 3.37
CA ASN A 557 -1.27 7.00 2.91
C ASN A 557 -0.66 6.11 4.01
N LEU A 558 -0.48 6.64 5.22
CA LEU A 558 -0.01 5.86 6.37
C LEU A 558 -0.96 4.71 6.67
N TRP A 559 -2.26 4.97 6.55
CA TRP A 559 -3.26 3.94 6.78
C TRP A 559 -3.20 2.83 5.72
N LEU A 560 -3.15 3.19 4.42
CA LEU A 560 -3.08 2.23 3.31
C LEU A 560 -1.85 1.32 3.39
N ASP A 561 -0.79 1.80 4.03
CA ASP A 561 0.43 1.04 4.24
C ASP A 561 0.36 0.15 5.50
N ALA A 562 -0.24 0.65 6.58
CA ALA A 562 -0.30 -0.02 7.88
C ALA A 562 -1.60 -0.79 8.14
N VAL A 563 -2.46 -0.95 7.12
CA VAL A 563 -3.76 -1.60 7.31
C VAL A 563 -3.63 -3.08 7.66
N GLU A 564 -4.30 -3.46 8.73
CA GLU A 564 -4.59 -4.86 9.07
C GLU A 564 -6.10 -5.08 9.08
N PRO A 565 -6.57 -6.19 8.49
CA PRO A 565 -8.00 -6.46 8.34
C PRO A 565 -8.77 -6.41 9.68
N GLY A 566 -9.76 -5.53 9.75
CA GLY A 566 -10.66 -5.42 10.90
C GLY A 566 -10.16 -4.59 12.07
N LEU A 567 -8.98 -3.99 12.00
CA LEU A 567 -8.43 -3.17 13.08
C LEU A 567 -8.64 -1.66 12.80
N PRO A 568 -9.06 -0.85 13.80
CA PRO A 568 -9.31 0.58 13.64
C PRO A 568 -8.01 1.38 13.44
N LEU A 569 -8.14 2.59 12.91
CA LEU A 569 -7.05 3.50 12.58
C LEU A 569 -7.27 4.94 13.09
N SER A 570 -8.20 5.10 14.03
CA SER A 570 -8.56 6.39 14.63
C SER A 570 -7.39 7.11 15.29
N PHE A 571 -6.33 6.40 15.70
CA PHE A 571 -5.14 7.00 16.31
C PHE A 571 -4.39 7.95 15.37
N LEU A 572 -4.48 7.77 14.05
CA LEU A 572 -3.83 8.66 13.07
C LEU A 572 -4.31 10.10 13.15
N ASP A 573 -5.53 10.35 13.62
CA ASP A 573 -6.07 11.70 13.78
C ASP A 573 -5.30 12.53 14.83
N HIS A 574 -4.62 11.86 15.76
CA HIS A 574 -3.75 12.47 16.77
C HIS A 574 -2.27 12.52 16.36
N HIS A 575 -1.86 11.71 15.39
CA HIS A 575 -0.47 11.62 14.94
C HIS A 575 -0.17 12.59 13.80
N VAL A 576 -1.13 12.82 12.92
CA VAL A 576 -1.00 13.77 11.81
C VAL A 576 -2.04 14.88 11.99
N VAL A 577 -1.58 16.10 12.15
CA VAL A 577 -2.43 17.25 12.45
C VAL A 577 -2.24 18.39 11.45
N CYS A 578 -3.30 19.15 11.22
CA CYS A 578 -3.21 20.38 10.44
C CYS A 578 -2.77 21.52 11.36
N GLY A 579 -1.67 22.20 10.97
CA GLY A 579 -1.14 23.32 11.76
C GLY A 579 0.15 23.88 11.18
N ASN A 580 0.67 24.91 11.82
CA ASN A 580 1.96 25.48 11.46
C ASN A 580 3.06 24.83 12.30
N GLY A 581 4.01 24.14 11.64
CA GLY A 581 5.11 23.43 12.31
C GLY A 581 6.18 24.35 12.93
N LEU A 582 6.21 25.63 12.53
CA LEU A 582 7.23 26.60 12.96
C LEU A 582 6.66 27.64 13.95
N ILE A 583 5.39 28.03 13.74
CA ILE A 583 4.73 29.05 14.57
C ILE A 583 3.69 28.34 15.41
N GLY A 584 3.94 28.30 16.70
CA GLY A 584 3.02 27.66 17.65
C GLY A 584 3.37 28.00 19.07
N THR A 585 2.66 27.39 19.99
CA THR A 585 2.90 27.50 21.41
C THR A 585 2.88 26.13 22.07
N ASN A 586 3.36 26.06 23.30
CA ASN A 586 3.33 24.82 24.08
C ASN A 586 2.50 25.02 25.35
N PRO A 587 2.11 23.94 26.05
CA PRO A 587 1.27 24.05 27.27
C PRO A 587 1.83 24.99 28.33
N ARG A 588 3.16 25.08 28.46
CA ARG A 588 3.81 25.98 29.41
C ARG A 588 3.62 27.44 29.00
N LEU A 589 3.86 27.80 27.74
CA LEU A 589 3.66 29.15 27.21
C LEU A 589 2.18 29.55 27.24
N ILE A 590 1.27 28.59 27.00
CA ILE A 590 -0.18 28.83 27.15
C ILE A 590 -0.51 29.17 28.63
N ALA A 591 0.07 28.44 29.57
CA ALA A 591 -0.14 28.65 30.99
C ALA A 591 0.49 29.97 31.48
N GLU A 592 1.64 30.35 30.96
CA GLU A 592 2.32 31.63 31.24
C GLU A 592 1.58 32.83 30.63
N GLY A 593 0.80 32.61 29.56
CA GLY A 593 0.08 33.67 28.84
C GLY A 593 1.00 34.49 27.93
N ILE A 594 0.44 35.50 27.29
CA ILE A 594 1.21 36.44 26.46
C ILE A 594 1.84 37.50 27.39
N PRO A 595 3.19 37.67 27.36
CA PRO A 595 3.85 38.62 28.23
C PRO A 595 3.43 40.06 27.90
N ASP A 596 3.36 40.93 28.90
CA ASP A 596 2.96 42.34 28.75
C ASP A 596 3.87 43.12 27.79
N GLU A 597 5.13 42.68 27.62
CA GLU A 597 6.08 43.23 26.67
C GLU A 597 5.62 43.11 25.22
N ALA A 598 4.84 42.07 24.87
CA ALA A 598 4.31 41.85 23.52
C ALA A 598 3.29 42.95 23.10
N PHE A 599 2.75 43.71 24.10
CA PHE A 599 1.80 44.79 23.88
C PHE A 599 2.42 46.17 24.00
N LYS A 600 3.76 46.31 24.00
CA LYS A 600 4.40 47.61 24.00
C LYS A 600 4.23 48.26 22.61
N PRO A 601 3.64 49.47 22.52
CA PRO A 601 3.52 50.19 21.26
C PRO A 601 4.90 50.42 20.63
N ILE A 602 5.05 50.12 19.37
CA ILE A 602 6.23 50.47 18.56
C ILE A 602 5.99 51.81 17.87
N GLU A 603 7.05 52.40 17.30
CA GLU A 603 6.98 53.71 16.64
C GLU A 603 5.99 53.64 15.44
N GLY A 604 4.92 54.45 15.52
CA GLY A 604 3.84 54.48 14.51
C GLY A 604 2.54 53.82 14.97
N ASP A 605 2.51 53.11 16.11
CA ASP A 605 1.29 52.51 16.64
C ASP A 605 0.37 53.51 17.30
N ASP A 606 -0.95 53.37 17.11
CA ASP A 606 -1.96 54.06 17.89
C ASP A 606 -2.14 53.37 19.25
N LYS A 607 -1.78 54.09 20.32
CA LYS A 607 -1.83 53.58 21.69
C LYS A 607 -3.21 53.10 22.14
N ALA A 608 -4.28 53.74 21.63
CA ALA A 608 -5.64 53.33 21.99
C ALA A 608 -6.01 52.00 21.33
N THR A 609 -5.59 51.79 20.11
CA THR A 609 -5.76 50.53 19.36
C THR A 609 -4.96 49.41 20.01
N VAL A 610 -3.71 49.64 20.41
CA VAL A 610 -2.89 48.62 21.10
C VAL A 610 -3.52 48.23 22.45
N ALA A 611 -4.00 49.16 23.23
CA ALA A 611 -4.68 48.87 24.50
C ALA A 611 -6.00 48.08 24.31
N ALA A 612 -6.76 48.39 23.24
CA ALA A 612 -7.97 47.67 22.91
C ALA A 612 -7.66 46.21 22.48
N TRP A 613 -6.62 46.00 21.67
CA TRP A 613 -6.15 44.65 21.29
C TRP A 613 -5.62 43.87 22.48
N GLN A 614 -4.88 44.50 23.41
CA GLN A 614 -4.42 43.86 24.63
C GLN A 614 -5.60 43.29 25.45
N GLY A 615 -6.65 44.09 25.65
CA GLY A 615 -7.85 43.68 26.36
C GLY A 615 -8.59 42.52 25.66
N LEU A 616 -8.66 42.54 24.33
CA LEU A 616 -9.30 41.50 23.55
C LEU A 616 -8.50 40.18 23.59
N ILE A 617 -7.18 40.24 23.43
CA ILE A 617 -6.30 39.07 23.41
C ILE A 617 -6.27 38.40 24.79
N VAL A 618 -6.21 39.17 25.88
CA VAL A 618 -6.30 38.60 27.24
C VAL A 618 -7.63 37.86 27.44
N LYS A 619 -8.73 38.40 26.92
CA LYS A 619 -10.03 37.74 26.97
C LYS A 619 -10.03 36.43 26.15
N ILE A 620 -9.52 36.45 24.92
CA ILE A 620 -9.40 35.26 24.04
C ILE A 620 -8.48 34.22 24.69
N ALA A 621 -7.34 34.62 25.24
CA ALA A 621 -6.41 33.71 25.91
C ALA A 621 -7.07 33.02 27.12
N THR A 622 -7.85 33.75 27.90
CA THR A 622 -8.60 33.20 29.05
C THR A 622 -9.66 32.19 28.62
N GLU A 623 -10.37 32.46 27.52
CA GLU A 623 -11.36 31.54 26.95
C GLU A 623 -10.69 30.30 26.32
N SER A 624 -9.56 30.48 25.63
CA SER A 624 -8.77 29.38 25.05
C SER A 624 -8.15 28.48 26.12
N GLN A 625 -7.67 29.02 27.24
CA GLN A 625 -7.20 28.23 28.38
C GLN A 625 -8.30 27.36 28.97
N LYS A 626 -9.53 27.89 29.10
CA LYS A 626 -10.69 27.12 29.56
C LYS A 626 -11.03 25.98 28.56
N ALA A 627 -11.00 26.28 27.28
CA ALA A 627 -11.26 25.30 26.23
C ALA A 627 -10.16 24.21 26.17
N ALA A 628 -8.89 24.61 26.29
CA ALA A 628 -7.76 23.67 26.33
C ALA A 628 -7.82 22.76 27.57
N ALA A 629 -8.12 23.27 28.73
CA ALA A 629 -8.31 22.49 29.96
C ALA A 629 -9.44 21.45 29.80
N THR A 630 -10.51 21.79 29.07
CA THR A 630 -11.61 20.87 28.77
C THR A 630 -11.20 19.80 27.78
N LEU A 631 -10.43 20.14 26.74
CA LEU A 631 -9.89 19.21 25.75
C LEU A 631 -8.92 18.21 26.39
N PHE A 632 -7.99 18.66 27.23
CA PHE A 632 -7.05 17.76 27.92
C PHE A 632 -7.75 16.78 28.87
N THR A 633 -8.77 17.23 29.61
CA THR A 633 -9.56 16.34 30.49
C THR A 633 -10.41 15.33 29.69
N THR A 634 -10.85 15.67 28.48
CA THR A 634 -11.61 14.79 27.62
C THR A 634 -10.68 13.75 26.95
N THR A 635 -9.44 14.15 26.61
CA THR A 635 -8.43 13.26 26.00
C THR A 635 -7.92 12.22 26.99
N GLU A 636 -7.67 12.58 28.24
CA GLU A 636 -7.31 11.60 29.28
C GLU A 636 -8.44 10.58 29.56
N ARG A 637 -9.70 10.98 29.51
CA ARG A 637 -10.84 10.05 29.61
C ARG A 637 -11.01 9.17 28.36
N GLY A 638 -10.66 9.66 27.17
CA GLY A 638 -10.68 8.88 25.92
C GLY A 638 -9.62 7.78 25.88
N TYR A 639 -8.45 8.00 26.48
CA TYR A 639 -7.39 6.98 26.59
C TYR A 639 -7.75 5.81 27.52
N ALA A 640 -8.62 6.05 28.50
CA ALA A 640 -9.08 5.00 29.42
C ALA A 640 -10.13 4.04 28.82
N ALA A 641 -10.66 4.34 27.63
CA ALA A 641 -11.75 3.57 27.02
C ALA A 641 -11.33 2.64 25.86
N ALA A 642 -10.05 2.60 25.46
CA ALA A 642 -9.56 1.59 24.53
C ALA A 642 -9.04 0.39 25.33
N PRO A 643 -9.60 -0.83 25.20
CA PRO A 643 -9.08 -1.99 25.89
C PRO A 643 -7.74 -2.39 25.26
N VAL A 644 -6.66 -1.83 25.78
CA VAL A 644 -5.35 -2.49 25.73
C VAL A 644 -5.47 -3.66 26.72
N THR A 645 -5.37 -4.86 26.24
CA THR A 645 -5.36 -6.07 27.07
C THR A 645 -4.37 -5.88 28.21
N ALA A 646 -4.89 -6.00 29.44
CA ALA A 646 -4.22 -5.70 30.68
C ALA A 646 -3.11 -6.71 31.00
N GLN A 647 -1.97 -6.65 30.30
CA GLN A 647 -0.80 -7.48 30.62
C GLN A 647 0.56 -6.76 30.53
N GLU A 648 0.60 -5.47 30.20
CA GLU A 648 1.88 -4.73 30.06
C GLU A 648 2.00 -3.47 30.93
N SER A 649 1.37 -3.40 32.07
CA SER A 649 1.57 -2.30 33.01
C SER A 649 2.27 -2.76 34.28
N ARG A 650 3.58 -3.01 34.22
CA ARG A 650 4.51 -2.89 35.37
C ARG A 650 5.93 -2.78 34.86
N GLY A 651 6.41 -1.54 34.79
CA GLY A 651 7.79 -1.21 34.45
C GLY A 651 7.98 0.30 34.40
N GLU A 652 7.93 0.97 35.55
CA GLU A 652 8.41 2.34 35.67
C GLU A 652 9.95 2.34 35.57
N GLY A 653 10.45 2.62 34.38
CA GLY A 653 11.83 2.99 34.14
C GLY A 653 11.83 4.26 33.29
N THR A 654 12.46 5.31 33.79
CA THR A 654 12.67 6.58 33.08
C THR A 654 13.50 6.39 31.83
N ALA A 655 12.86 5.95 30.73
CA ALA A 655 13.47 5.93 29.42
C ALA A 655 13.52 7.38 28.88
N LYS A 656 14.73 7.88 28.62
CA LYS A 656 14.92 9.12 27.87
C LYS A 656 14.33 8.96 26.49
N THR A 657 13.23 9.66 26.21
CA THR A 657 12.59 9.69 24.89
C THR A 657 13.57 10.32 23.89
N ARG A 658 13.90 9.62 22.82
CA ARG A 658 14.78 10.11 21.74
C ARG A 658 13.91 10.63 20.60
N HIS A 659 14.26 11.80 20.10
CA HIS A 659 13.52 12.47 19.04
C HIS A 659 14.42 12.65 17.81
N ALA A 660 13.94 12.22 16.66
CA ALA A 660 14.48 12.64 15.37
C ALA A 660 13.48 13.62 14.73
N VAL A 661 13.95 14.84 14.50
CA VAL A 661 13.16 15.90 13.84
C VAL A 661 13.76 16.12 12.47
N PHE A 662 12.97 15.91 11.44
CA PHE A 662 13.38 16.15 10.06
C PHE A 662 12.73 17.47 9.60
N ASN A 663 13.55 18.37 9.08
CA ASN A 663 13.09 19.63 8.53
C ASN A 663 13.26 19.57 7.01
N THR A 664 12.17 19.35 6.29
CA THR A 664 12.14 19.48 4.84
C THR A 664 11.74 20.92 4.52
N ALA A 665 12.73 21.80 4.31
CA ALA A 665 12.52 23.17 3.87
C ALA A 665 12.22 23.24 2.37
#